data_c5808538a14bf3157494aa3bcdce24a0
#
_entry.id   c5808538a14bf3157494aa3bcdce24a0
#
_cell.length_a   1.000
_cell.length_b   1.000
_cell.length_c   1.000
_cell.angle_alpha   90.00
_cell.angle_beta   90.00
_cell.angle_gamma   90.00
#
_symmetry.space_group_name_H-M   'P 1'
#
loop_
_entity.id
_entity.type
_entity.pdbx_description
1 polymer ?
#
loop_
_entity_poly.entity_id
_entity_poly.type
_entity_poly.pdbx_seq_one_letter_code
_entity_poly.pdbx_strand_id
1 'polypeptide(L)'
;MNVKESAKEKLFNQLDNCLNALGSYDVNSLMPLLYVVVAHHQGHLLSIIGKSGLLFSGKMQIQSVEAVDGIESELLKSIRRSVDPHYFEGQSAEIVFRFYETCNQFIQDNYQDIIEHIISFYSSRGGRYAGITNTPLEIATLMASLIEDCHPIKVYDPCAGLCTFSLQQGVKDIPFVGQEIMPFTKVLADVRLDAAEKNATIFNEDSTLEWRDDDGCDVLASELPFGVRLHDVPTDRNRPKLLEDYILYKFIKTPSLKRAVLMVSMGTCWRKDNFDIRKTLCEKNWVESVIKMPAGILPNAGVSTAIVVLNKERNTKDIKFVLADDCIINSGRTRLLDYQSVIERIEGRDEKQSASVSVGITFEKDCTLDPSAFVQERIEVLPGQKIVKFSSLATKDRGARRFDETKGRVLQPEHMCESIAEMHTRNITIEVVELTKSAYVKICSKGLIFNVRADRFFIKTDEEPLFISPNYSCFTVLEDKCLPEYLADCVVNAKRFRESALMGQGMPRIDWDNLLIPIYENLESQKQIVQRIYRQEQNELKKKLESLQLLSGKSSDLIHNLGITFTKISAGIGKLLKDGSNETIKGLNDNVQFALRQINSTGTDFAFVQPELEKVNVYDTLMRYIKGWDNFGYKTFDILPIKMEVSDDTKVEIDTTLFYTLLDCIFINAHQHGFNKRENPENKVLIEVEGVAYKEDNYIRIGISNNGNPLPDNFSVRDFVARGVVGINSSQDGIGGDHVCKIAHHFGGFISIDDDSEWLTFNVLLPVYLTSNDTKYIEYECECV
;
A
#
# COMPACT_ATOMS: atom_id res chain seq x y z
N MET A 1 29.35 6.48 -13.98
CA MET A 1 28.15 7.33 -13.86
C MET A 1 28.44 8.67 -14.54
N ASN A 2 27.70 8.99 -15.60
CA ASN A 2 27.91 10.20 -16.40
C ASN A 2 27.46 11.44 -15.61
N VAL A 3 28.16 12.57 -15.72
CA VAL A 3 27.84 13.85 -15.07
C VAL A 3 26.40 14.32 -15.39
N LYS A 4 25.87 13.98 -16.56
CA LYS A 4 24.48 14.26 -16.96
C LYS A 4 23.44 13.43 -16.18
N GLU A 5 23.72 12.17 -15.84
CA GLU A 5 22.85 11.31 -15.02
C GLU A 5 22.69 11.83 -13.58
N SER A 6 23.81 12.29 -13.00
CA SER A 6 23.81 12.90 -11.65
C SER A 6 23.05 14.23 -11.58
N ALA A 7 23.01 15.00 -12.67
CA ALA A 7 22.26 16.27 -12.72
C ALA A 7 20.74 16.01 -12.85
N LYS A 8 20.34 15.04 -13.63
CA LYS A 8 18.94 14.62 -13.80
C LYS A 8 18.36 14.04 -12.51
N GLU A 9 19.13 13.19 -11.81
CA GLU A 9 18.73 12.63 -10.52
C GLU A 9 18.53 13.72 -9.44
N LYS A 10 19.43 14.73 -9.40
CA LYS A 10 19.26 15.89 -8.50
C LYS A 10 18.01 16.71 -8.83
N LEU A 11 17.72 16.93 -10.11
CA LEU A 11 16.52 17.63 -10.56
C LEU A 11 15.28 16.90 -10.05
N PHE A 12 15.17 15.60 -10.27
CA PHE A 12 13.99 14.82 -9.89
C PHE A 12 13.80 14.77 -8.36
N ASN A 13 14.87 14.64 -7.59
CA ASN A 13 14.80 14.74 -6.12
C ASN A 13 14.29 16.11 -5.64
N GLN A 14 14.65 17.21 -6.33
CA GLN A 14 14.13 18.53 -6.02
C GLN A 14 12.67 18.69 -6.42
N LEU A 15 12.26 18.14 -7.56
CA LEU A 15 10.86 18.10 -7.99
C LEU A 15 10.00 17.31 -6.99
N ASP A 16 10.48 16.18 -6.50
CA ASP A 16 9.80 15.38 -5.47
C ASP A 16 9.51 16.20 -4.20
N ASN A 17 10.46 17.04 -3.78
CA ASN A 17 10.23 17.92 -2.64
C ASN A 17 9.11 18.94 -2.89
N CYS A 18 9.03 19.49 -4.10
CA CYS A 18 7.94 20.41 -4.46
C CYS A 18 6.59 19.68 -4.57
N LEU A 19 6.59 18.47 -5.17
CA LEU A 19 5.41 17.63 -5.29
C LEU A 19 4.86 17.21 -3.92
N ASN A 20 5.74 16.85 -2.99
CA ASN A 20 5.35 16.54 -1.61
C ASN A 20 4.79 17.75 -0.87
N ALA A 21 5.31 18.95 -1.14
CA ALA A 21 4.88 20.21 -0.48
C ALA A 21 3.47 20.66 -0.89
N LEU A 22 2.93 20.17 -2.01
CA LEU A 22 1.53 20.41 -2.37
C LEU A 22 0.52 19.68 -1.46
N GLY A 23 0.98 18.69 -0.70
CA GLY A 23 0.22 18.05 0.38
C GLY A 23 -0.97 17.21 -0.03
N SER A 24 -1.47 17.37 -1.24
CA SER A 24 -2.57 16.60 -1.81
C SER A 24 -2.05 15.63 -2.86
N TYR A 25 -2.40 14.36 -2.73
CA TYR A 25 -2.08 13.32 -3.71
C TYR A 25 -3.26 13.06 -4.66
N ASP A 26 -4.09 14.07 -4.89
CA ASP A 26 -5.18 14.01 -5.84
C ASP A 26 -4.77 14.56 -7.23
N VAL A 27 -5.62 14.31 -8.22
CA VAL A 27 -5.39 14.73 -9.61
C VAL A 27 -5.39 16.25 -9.74
N ASN A 28 -6.14 16.96 -8.87
CA ASN A 28 -6.31 18.41 -8.96
C ASN A 28 -4.98 19.13 -8.68
N SER A 29 -4.16 18.61 -7.76
CA SER A 29 -2.85 19.18 -7.45
C SER A 29 -1.81 19.01 -8.56
N LEU A 30 -2.04 18.07 -9.47
CA LEU A 30 -1.18 17.78 -10.62
C LEU A 30 -1.34 18.78 -11.76
N MET A 31 -2.60 19.16 -12.03
CA MET A 31 -2.96 19.96 -13.19
C MET A 31 -2.25 21.31 -13.28
N PRO A 32 -2.08 22.09 -12.21
CA PRO A 32 -1.36 23.36 -12.26
C PRO A 32 0.11 23.20 -12.64
N LEU A 33 0.75 22.11 -12.20
CA LEU A 33 2.16 21.83 -12.55
C LEU A 33 2.30 21.47 -14.03
N LEU A 34 1.42 20.60 -14.52
CA LEU A 34 1.37 20.23 -15.93
C LEU A 34 1.09 21.45 -16.81
N TYR A 35 0.14 22.31 -16.38
CA TYR A 35 -0.19 23.52 -17.10
C TYR A 35 1.04 24.42 -17.31
N VAL A 36 1.81 24.66 -16.25
CA VAL A 36 2.98 25.50 -16.28
C VAL A 36 4.11 24.91 -17.13
N VAL A 37 4.33 23.59 -17.04
CA VAL A 37 5.35 22.88 -17.82
C VAL A 37 5.02 22.90 -19.31
N VAL A 38 3.77 22.56 -19.66
CA VAL A 38 3.30 22.55 -21.06
C VAL A 38 3.30 23.97 -21.64
N ALA A 39 2.82 24.97 -20.89
CA ALA A 39 2.82 26.36 -21.34
C ALA A 39 4.23 26.90 -21.59
N HIS A 40 5.20 26.52 -20.76
CA HIS A 40 6.62 26.87 -20.96
C HIS A 40 7.17 26.19 -22.22
N HIS A 41 6.95 24.89 -22.37
CA HIS A 41 7.42 24.12 -23.51
C HIS A 41 6.89 24.68 -24.84
N GLN A 42 5.63 25.09 -24.88
CA GLN A 42 5.00 25.70 -26.04
C GLN A 42 5.35 27.17 -26.23
N GLY A 43 6.15 27.78 -25.35
CA GLY A 43 6.59 29.19 -25.44
C GLY A 43 5.50 30.21 -25.07
N HIS A 44 4.38 29.78 -24.49
CA HIS A 44 3.22 30.63 -24.18
C HIS A 44 3.19 31.12 -22.73
N LEU A 45 4.04 30.59 -21.83
CA LEU A 45 3.96 30.84 -20.40
C LEU A 45 4.03 32.34 -20.04
N LEU A 46 4.99 33.09 -20.61
CA LEU A 46 5.13 34.53 -20.32
C LEU A 46 3.92 35.36 -20.80
N SER A 47 3.27 34.94 -21.89
CA SER A 47 2.05 35.58 -22.40
C SER A 47 0.85 35.29 -21.49
N ILE A 48 0.79 34.08 -20.91
CA ILE A 48 -0.29 33.63 -20.03
C ILE A 48 -0.16 34.27 -18.64
N ILE A 49 1.04 34.38 -18.10
CA ILE A 49 1.29 35.01 -16.78
C ILE A 49 1.17 36.53 -16.86
N GLY A 50 1.33 37.10 -18.05
CA GLY A 50 1.37 38.53 -18.27
C GLY A 50 2.75 39.16 -18.03
N LYS A 51 2.99 40.30 -18.68
CA LYS A 51 4.28 41.05 -18.58
C LYS A 51 4.51 41.71 -17.22
N SER A 52 3.56 41.66 -16.31
CA SER A 52 3.63 42.36 -15.03
C SER A 52 4.26 41.46 -13.96
N GLY A 53 5.48 41.75 -13.58
CA GLY A 53 6.09 41.61 -12.25
C GLY A 53 5.85 40.39 -11.36
N LEU A 54 5.03 39.42 -11.76
CA LEU A 54 4.59 38.30 -10.92
C LEU A 54 5.70 37.26 -10.68
N LEU A 55 6.62 37.11 -11.63
CA LEU A 55 7.85 36.33 -11.42
C LEU A 55 8.74 36.92 -10.31
N PHE A 56 8.65 38.24 -10.08
CA PHE A 56 9.39 38.93 -9.00
C PHE A 56 8.72 38.83 -7.63
N SER A 57 7.44 38.46 -7.56
CA SER A 57 6.71 38.27 -6.29
C SER A 57 6.89 36.89 -5.66
N GLY A 58 7.53 35.95 -6.37
CA GLY A 58 7.69 34.56 -5.91
C GLY A 58 6.40 33.75 -5.94
N LYS A 59 5.37 34.21 -6.68
CA LYS A 59 4.08 33.55 -6.81
C LYS A 59 3.70 33.35 -8.28
N MET A 60 3.11 32.20 -8.60
CA MET A 60 2.56 31.95 -9.92
C MET A 60 1.10 32.41 -9.96
N GLN A 61 0.76 33.35 -10.82
CA GLN A 61 -0.61 33.78 -11.06
C GLN A 61 -0.91 33.74 -12.55
N ILE A 62 -2.12 33.30 -12.91
CA ILE A 62 -2.57 33.25 -14.30
C ILE A 62 -3.51 34.42 -14.57
N GLN A 63 -3.44 35.00 -15.77
CA GLN A 63 -4.38 36.03 -16.21
C GLN A 63 -5.82 35.46 -16.29
N SER A 64 -6.81 36.34 -16.27
CA SER A 64 -8.22 35.95 -16.43
C SER A 64 -8.43 35.10 -17.68
N VAL A 65 -9.44 34.25 -17.67
CA VAL A 65 -9.80 33.34 -18.79
C VAL A 65 -9.88 34.09 -20.12
N GLU A 66 -10.46 35.29 -20.12
CA GLU A 66 -10.65 36.13 -21.31
C GLU A 66 -9.32 36.65 -21.88
N ALA A 67 -8.33 36.88 -21.04
CA ALA A 67 -7.03 37.40 -21.45
C ALA A 67 -6.12 36.35 -22.06
N VAL A 68 -6.34 35.05 -21.79
CA VAL A 68 -5.54 33.93 -22.32
C VAL A 68 -6.22 33.21 -23.46
N ASP A 69 -7.52 33.45 -23.68
CA ASP A 69 -8.29 32.85 -24.76
C ASP A 69 -7.73 33.32 -26.14
N GLY A 70 -7.29 32.38 -26.95
CA GLY A 70 -6.60 32.63 -28.22
C GLY A 70 -5.06 32.58 -28.14
N ILE A 71 -4.46 32.52 -26.95
CA ILE A 71 -3.02 32.27 -26.76
C ILE A 71 -2.76 30.79 -26.56
N GLU A 72 -3.66 30.12 -25.82
CA GLU A 72 -3.54 28.72 -25.45
C GLU A 72 -3.81 27.78 -26.62
N SER A 73 -3.00 26.73 -26.72
CA SER A 73 -3.32 25.54 -27.54
C SER A 73 -4.56 24.81 -26.99
N GLU A 74 -5.16 23.93 -27.78
CA GLU A 74 -6.28 23.10 -27.31
C GLU A 74 -5.87 22.21 -26.13
N LEU A 75 -4.62 21.73 -26.08
CA LEU A 75 -4.08 20.99 -24.95
C LEU A 75 -4.04 21.85 -23.68
N LEU A 76 -3.48 23.06 -23.76
CA LEU A 76 -3.46 23.99 -22.62
C LEU A 76 -4.85 24.34 -22.12
N LYS A 77 -5.82 24.60 -23.03
CA LYS A 77 -7.21 24.84 -22.68
C LYS A 77 -7.83 23.65 -21.94
N SER A 78 -7.50 22.44 -22.37
CA SER A 78 -7.98 21.20 -21.73
C SER A 78 -7.44 21.06 -20.30
N ILE A 79 -6.14 21.29 -20.13
CA ILE A 79 -5.51 21.27 -18.79
C ILE A 79 -6.11 22.35 -17.91
N ARG A 80 -6.21 23.59 -18.38
CA ARG A 80 -6.73 24.74 -17.62
C ARG A 80 -8.15 24.52 -17.10
N ARG A 81 -9.03 23.92 -17.91
CA ARG A 81 -10.40 23.57 -17.50
C ARG A 81 -10.44 22.57 -16.34
N SER A 82 -9.34 21.83 -16.16
CA SER A 82 -9.18 20.84 -15.10
C SER A 82 -8.41 21.37 -13.89
N VAL A 83 -7.85 22.59 -13.96
CA VAL A 83 -7.15 23.24 -12.84
C VAL A 83 -8.15 23.94 -11.92
N ASP A 84 -8.06 23.67 -10.63
CA ASP A 84 -8.74 24.47 -9.63
C ASP A 84 -8.00 25.82 -9.48
N PRO A 85 -8.66 26.97 -9.70
CA PRO A 85 -8.03 28.29 -9.64
C PRO A 85 -7.29 28.59 -8.34
N HIS A 86 -7.71 28.00 -7.21
CA HIS A 86 -7.08 28.24 -5.91
C HIS A 86 -5.60 27.81 -5.86
N TYR A 87 -5.16 26.89 -6.74
CA TYR A 87 -3.74 26.51 -6.84
C TYR A 87 -2.83 27.63 -7.37
N PHE A 88 -3.41 28.70 -7.95
CA PHE A 88 -2.69 29.89 -8.37
C PHE A 88 -2.87 31.06 -7.39
N GLU A 89 -3.39 30.79 -6.20
CA GLU A 89 -3.59 31.76 -5.13
C GLU A 89 -2.79 31.37 -3.87
N GLY A 90 -2.50 32.36 -3.04
CA GLY A 90 -1.90 32.16 -1.73
C GLY A 90 -0.61 31.33 -1.76
N GLN A 91 -0.53 30.35 -0.89
CA GLN A 91 0.65 29.49 -0.68
C GLN A 91 0.84 28.46 -1.80
N SER A 92 -0.25 27.94 -2.37
CA SER A 92 -0.17 27.00 -3.49
C SER A 92 0.51 27.63 -4.69
N ALA A 93 0.26 28.91 -4.96
CA ALA A 93 0.94 29.68 -6.01
C ALA A 93 2.46 29.78 -5.80
N GLU A 94 2.92 29.86 -4.55
CA GLU A 94 4.35 29.84 -4.22
C GLU A 94 5.00 28.49 -4.49
N ILE A 95 4.28 27.41 -4.21
CA ILE A 95 4.77 26.04 -4.46
C ILE A 95 4.85 25.78 -5.97
N VAL A 96 3.80 26.14 -6.74
CA VAL A 96 3.81 26.02 -8.20
C VAL A 96 4.94 26.85 -8.82
N PHE A 97 5.18 28.05 -8.30
CA PHE A 97 6.28 28.90 -8.75
C PHE A 97 7.64 28.28 -8.43
N ARG A 98 7.84 27.75 -7.24
CA ARG A 98 9.09 27.08 -6.83
C ARG A 98 9.34 25.82 -7.68
N PHE A 99 8.29 25.04 -7.96
CA PHE A 99 8.37 23.91 -8.86
C PHE A 99 8.86 24.34 -10.25
N TYR A 100 8.26 25.39 -10.81
CA TYR A 100 8.66 25.95 -12.10
C TYR A 100 10.11 26.44 -12.08
N GLU A 101 10.53 27.22 -11.05
CA GLU A 101 11.93 27.66 -10.92
C GLU A 101 12.91 26.49 -10.89
N THR A 102 12.53 25.38 -10.31
CA THR A 102 13.37 24.18 -10.23
C THR A 102 13.59 23.54 -11.59
N CYS A 103 12.57 23.53 -12.46
CA CYS A 103 12.63 22.79 -13.72
C CYS A 103 12.73 23.66 -14.99
N ASN A 104 12.52 24.99 -14.93
CA ASN A 104 12.39 25.86 -16.11
C ASN A 104 13.55 25.74 -17.12
N GLN A 105 14.78 25.64 -16.65
CA GLN A 105 15.98 25.52 -17.49
C GLN A 105 16.08 24.15 -18.18
N PHE A 106 15.36 23.16 -17.69
CA PHE A 106 15.41 21.77 -18.14
C PHE A 106 14.22 21.37 -19.01
N ILE A 107 13.13 22.16 -19.01
CA ILE A 107 11.87 21.78 -19.66
C ILE A 107 12.08 21.50 -21.17
N GLN A 108 12.83 22.36 -21.87
CA GLN A 108 13.01 22.21 -23.32
C GLN A 108 13.76 20.92 -23.71
N ASP A 109 14.77 20.56 -22.93
CA ASP A 109 15.62 19.39 -23.22
C ASP A 109 15.10 18.09 -22.60
N ASN A 110 14.21 18.19 -21.59
CA ASN A 110 13.73 17.03 -20.81
C ASN A 110 12.21 17.04 -20.62
N TYR A 111 11.47 17.57 -21.57
CA TYR A 111 10.02 17.74 -21.46
C TYR A 111 9.31 16.43 -21.14
N GLN A 112 9.54 15.40 -21.95
CA GLN A 112 8.96 14.07 -21.75
C GLN A 112 9.32 13.49 -20.37
N ASP A 113 10.57 13.57 -19.96
CA ASP A 113 11.03 13.02 -18.69
C ASP A 113 10.38 13.71 -17.48
N ILE A 114 10.18 15.03 -17.55
CA ILE A 114 9.52 15.80 -16.48
C ILE A 114 8.04 15.41 -16.40
N ILE A 115 7.35 15.30 -17.54
CA ILE A 115 5.94 14.86 -17.58
C ILE A 115 5.80 13.44 -17.02
N GLU A 116 6.64 12.50 -17.48
CA GLU A 116 6.62 11.12 -16.96
C GLU A 116 6.92 11.06 -15.45
N HIS A 117 7.84 11.87 -14.96
CA HIS A 117 8.16 11.94 -13.53
C HIS A 117 6.97 12.43 -12.71
N ILE A 118 6.30 13.50 -13.13
CA ILE A 118 5.10 14.03 -12.47
C ILE A 118 4.00 12.96 -12.43
N ILE A 119 3.67 12.34 -13.56
CA ILE A 119 2.62 11.32 -13.66
C ILE A 119 2.97 10.09 -12.81
N SER A 120 4.21 9.62 -12.87
CA SER A 120 4.68 8.47 -12.09
C SER A 120 4.65 8.72 -10.60
N PHE A 121 5.05 9.91 -10.16
CA PHE A 121 5.00 10.30 -8.74
C PHE A 121 3.59 10.18 -8.17
N TYR A 122 2.59 10.71 -8.88
CA TYR A 122 1.20 10.65 -8.42
C TYR A 122 0.59 9.26 -8.56
N SER A 123 0.84 8.55 -9.65
CA SER A 123 0.30 7.18 -9.83
C SER A 123 0.83 6.20 -8.78
N SER A 124 2.07 6.39 -8.31
CA SER A 124 2.68 5.55 -7.28
C SER A 124 2.18 5.85 -5.87
N ARG A 125 1.79 7.10 -5.57
CA ARG A 125 1.40 7.55 -4.21
C ARG A 125 -0.11 7.70 -4.02
N GLY A 126 -0.84 8.04 -5.06
CA GLY A 126 -2.30 8.25 -4.99
C GLY A 126 -3.10 6.98 -4.68
N GLY A 127 -2.53 5.79 -4.83
CA GLY A 127 -3.12 4.52 -4.47
C GLY A 127 -4.54 4.33 -5.02
N ARG A 128 -5.37 3.58 -4.31
CA ARG A 128 -6.77 3.27 -4.68
C ARG A 128 -7.69 4.50 -4.76
N TYR A 129 -7.31 5.61 -4.16
CA TYR A 129 -8.15 6.80 -4.03
C TYR A 129 -7.98 7.79 -5.19
N ALA A 130 -6.86 7.73 -5.92
CA ALA A 130 -6.60 8.68 -7.01
C ALA A 130 -7.31 8.33 -8.32
N GLY A 131 -7.84 7.12 -8.48
CA GLY A 131 -8.47 6.66 -9.73
C GLY A 131 -7.52 6.56 -10.92
N ILE A 132 -6.23 6.85 -10.71
CA ILE A 132 -5.18 6.82 -11.74
C ILE A 132 -4.33 5.58 -11.49
N THR A 133 -4.52 4.56 -12.31
CA THR A 133 -3.63 3.39 -12.33
C THR A 133 -2.73 3.49 -13.56
N ASN A 134 -1.43 3.38 -13.32
CA ASN A 134 -0.46 3.26 -14.42
C ASN A 134 -0.11 1.79 -14.60
N THR A 135 -0.23 1.28 -15.80
CA THR A 135 0.21 -0.07 -16.14
C THR A 135 1.71 -0.20 -15.84
N PRO A 136 2.15 -1.22 -15.09
CA PRO A 136 3.57 -1.47 -14.89
C PRO A 136 4.32 -1.57 -16.22
N LEU A 137 5.53 -0.98 -16.27
CA LEU A 137 6.29 -0.86 -17.50
C LEU A 137 6.57 -2.21 -18.16
N GLU A 138 6.85 -3.23 -17.38
CA GLU A 138 7.16 -4.57 -17.86
C GLU A 138 5.95 -5.23 -18.52
N ILE A 139 4.75 -4.98 -17.98
CA ILE A 139 3.48 -5.47 -18.58
C ILE A 139 3.19 -4.71 -19.88
N ALA A 140 3.35 -3.39 -19.85
CA ALA A 140 3.17 -2.55 -21.04
C ALA A 140 4.13 -2.96 -22.16
N THR A 141 5.39 -3.27 -21.82
CA THR A 141 6.41 -3.76 -22.77
C THR A 141 6.04 -5.13 -23.32
N LEU A 142 5.56 -6.05 -22.48
CA LEU A 142 5.07 -7.36 -22.96
C LEU A 142 3.89 -7.19 -23.93
N MET A 143 2.90 -6.36 -23.60
CA MET A 143 1.76 -6.11 -24.49
C MET A 143 2.20 -5.50 -25.82
N ALA A 144 3.14 -4.55 -25.78
CA ALA A 144 3.69 -3.93 -26.98
C ALA A 144 4.41 -4.96 -27.88
N SER A 145 5.23 -5.86 -27.32
CA SER A 145 5.92 -6.90 -28.08
C SER A 145 4.94 -7.87 -28.75
N LEU A 146 3.81 -8.20 -28.10
CA LEU A 146 2.78 -9.06 -28.66
C LEU A 146 2.00 -8.39 -29.81
N ILE A 147 2.07 -7.08 -29.93
CA ILE A 147 1.46 -6.28 -31.02
C ILE A 147 2.43 -6.11 -32.19
N GLU A 148 3.71 -5.89 -31.91
CA GLU A 148 4.74 -5.56 -32.90
C GLU A 148 4.82 -6.59 -34.03
N ASP A 149 4.75 -7.87 -33.72
CA ASP A 149 4.87 -8.98 -34.65
C ASP A 149 3.82 -8.98 -35.79
N CYS A 150 2.68 -8.29 -35.59
CA CYS A 150 1.63 -8.26 -36.61
C CYS A 150 1.67 -7.05 -37.52
N HIS A 151 2.68 -6.18 -37.40
CA HIS A 151 2.86 -4.97 -38.21
C HIS A 151 1.56 -4.14 -38.31
N PRO A 152 1.00 -3.65 -37.20
CA PRO A 152 -0.30 -3.01 -37.18
C PRO A 152 -0.30 -1.70 -37.97
N ILE A 153 -1.42 -1.40 -38.62
CA ILE A 153 -1.63 -0.13 -39.32
C ILE A 153 -2.03 0.93 -38.28
N LYS A 154 -2.92 0.56 -37.35
CA LYS A 154 -3.43 1.46 -36.30
C LYS A 154 -3.98 0.67 -35.14
N VAL A 155 -3.64 1.07 -33.93
CA VAL A 155 -4.07 0.40 -32.69
C VAL A 155 -5.24 1.14 -32.05
N TYR A 156 -6.24 0.40 -31.59
CA TYR A 156 -7.37 0.89 -30.83
C TYR A 156 -7.34 0.36 -29.39
N ASP A 157 -7.54 1.27 -28.42
CA ASP A 157 -7.72 0.95 -27.01
C ASP A 157 -9.03 1.53 -26.46
N PRO A 158 -10.04 0.70 -26.19
CA PRO A 158 -11.33 1.15 -25.65
C PRO A 158 -11.31 1.58 -24.19
N CYS A 159 -10.20 1.38 -23.45
CA CYS A 159 -10.02 1.74 -22.04
C CYS A 159 -8.61 2.30 -21.85
N ALA A 160 -8.28 3.35 -22.61
CA ALA A 160 -6.91 3.80 -22.83
C ALA A 160 -6.13 4.23 -21.58
N GLY A 161 -6.82 4.66 -20.53
CA GLY A 161 -6.16 5.08 -19.29
C GLY A 161 -5.07 6.13 -19.56
N LEU A 162 -3.87 5.87 -19.06
CA LEU A 162 -2.67 6.70 -19.29
C LEU A 162 -1.88 6.30 -20.55
N CYS A 163 -2.39 5.44 -21.42
CA CYS A 163 -1.80 5.02 -22.68
C CYS A 163 -0.39 4.40 -22.58
N THR A 164 -0.05 3.75 -21.47
CA THR A 164 1.34 3.35 -21.15
C THR A 164 1.94 2.39 -22.18
N PHE A 165 1.20 1.38 -22.65
CA PHE A 165 1.73 0.44 -23.61
C PHE A 165 1.96 1.07 -25.01
N SER A 166 1.16 2.08 -25.40
CA SER A 166 1.27 2.74 -26.68
C SER A 166 2.58 3.54 -26.87
N LEU A 167 3.27 3.82 -25.76
CA LEU A 167 4.53 4.54 -25.73
C LEU A 167 5.76 3.62 -25.71
N GLN A 168 5.55 2.29 -25.67
CA GLN A 168 6.65 1.34 -25.64
C GLN A 168 7.30 1.18 -27.02
N GLN A 169 8.56 0.76 -26.98
CA GLN A 169 9.28 0.40 -28.22
C GLN A 169 8.48 -0.67 -28.99
N GLY A 170 8.48 -0.58 -30.31
CA GLY A 170 7.73 -1.49 -31.20
C GLY A 170 6.33 -0.98 -31.56
N VAL A 171 5.70 -0.15 -30.68
CA VAL A 171 4.37 0.44 -30.96
C VAL A 171 4.36 1.97 -30.92
N LYS A 172 5.44 2.61 -30.48
CA LYS A 172 5.54 4.07 -30.35
C LYS A 172 5.21 4.81 -31.65
N ASP A 173 5.67 4.33 -32.77
CA ASP A 173 5.51 4.99 -34.06
C ASP A 173 4.19 4.64 -34.79
N ILE A 174 3.40 3.72 -34.21
CA ILE A 174 2.14 3.26 -34.79
C ILE A 174 1.01 4.21 -34.40
N PRO A 175 0.16 4.67 -35.32
CA PRO A 175 -0.99 5.49 -35.00
C PRO A 175 -1.91 4.82 -33.95
N PHE A 176 -2.41 5.62 -33.03
CA PHE A 176 -3.18 5.13 -31.89
C PHE A 176 -4.50 5.87 -31.72
N VAL A 177 -5.56 5.14 -31.45
CA VAL A 177 -6.88 5.67 -31.07
C VAL A 177 -7.24 5.09 -29.71
N GLY A 178 -7.62 5.96 -28.77
CA GLY A 178 -8.05 5.55 -27.45
C GLY A 178 -9.38 6.16 -27.02
N GLN A 179 -10.08 5.47 -26.15
CA GLN A 179 -11.22 6.02 -25.41
C GLN A 179 -10.96 5.95 -23.92
N GLU A 180 -11.26 7.04 -23.23
CA GLU A 180 -11.14 7.15 -21.78
C GLU A 180 -12.39 7.86 -21.22
N ILE A 181 -13.05 7.17 -20.30
CA ILE A 181 -14.32 7.67 -19.71
C ILE A 181 -14.07 8.81 -18.71
N MET A 182 -12.93 8.78 -18.01
CA MET A 182 -12.59 9.77 -16.98
C MET A 182 -11.94 11.00 -17.63
N PRO A 183 -12.58 12.19 -17.56
CA PRO A 183 -12.05 13.40 -18.22
C PRO A 183 -10.63 13.77 -17.79
N PHE A 184 -10.32 13.65 -16.50
CA PHE A 184 -8.99 13.95 -15.97
C PHE A 184 -7.92 13.00 -16.52
N THR A 185 -8.21 11.69 -16.53
CA THR A 185 -7.26 10.69 -17.05
C THR A 185 -7.00 10.93 -18.53
N LYS A 186 -8.03 11.31 -19.28
CA LYS A 186 -7.90 11.72 -20.70
C LYS A 186 -6.95 12.91 -20.87
N VAL A 187 -7.06 13.95 -20.04
CA VAL A 187 -6.17 15.12 -20.10
C VAL A 187 -4.72 14.70 -19.79
N LEU A 188 -4.50 13.84 -18.80
CA LEU A 188 -3.17 13.31 -18.50
C LEU A 188 -2.60 12.49 -19.65
N ALA A 189 -3.43 11.67 -20.28
CA ALA A 189 -3.03 10.90 -21.47
C ALA A 189 -2.63 11.82 -22.62
N ASP A 190 -3.41 12.87 -22.91
CA ASP A 190 -3.08 13.85 -23.96
C ASP A 190 -1.75 14.53 -23.70
N VAL A 191 -1.49 15.00 -22.46
CA VAL A 191 -0.21 15.62 -22.10
C VAL A 191 0.96 14.65 -22.28
N ARG A 192 0.76 13.40 -21.88
CA ARG A 192 1.78 12.35 -21.98
C ARG A 192 2.10 11.99 -23.43
N LEU A 193 1.06 11.90 -24.27
CA LEU A 193 1.20 11.60 -25.69
C LEU A 193 1.81 12.77 -26.46
N ASP A 194 1.45 14.01 -26.11
CA ASP A 194 2.08 15.23 -26.65
C ASP A 194 3.58 15.26 -26.31
N ALA A 195 3.93 15.03 -25.03
CA ALA A 195 5.32 15.01 -24.61
C ALA A 195 6.16 13.90 -25.28
N ALA A 196 5.52 12.80 -25.66
CA ALA A 196 6.15 11.70 -26.40
C ALA A 196 6.11 11.86 -27.93
N GLU A 197 5.54 12.96 -28.44
CA GLU A 197 5.30 13.21 -29.88
C GLU A 197 4.54 12.06 -30.56
N LYS A 198 3.62 11.43 -29.84
CA LYS A 198 2.88 10.26 -30.31
C LYS A 198 1.74 10.66 -31.25
N ASN A 199 1.66 10.06 -32.44
CA ASN A 199 0.49 10.18 -33.30
C ASN A 199 -0.69 9.42 -32.70
N ALA A 200 -1.51 10.11 -31.91
CA ALA A 200 -2.63 9.53 -31.18
C ALA A 200 -3.84 10.46 -31.09
N THR A 201 -5.01 9.87 -30.94
CA THR A 201 -6.26 10.59 -30.67
C THR A 201 -6.98 9.90 -29.53
N ILE A 202 -7.24 10.62 -28.43
CA ILE A 202 -8.01 10.10 -27.28
C ILE A 202 -9.36 10.81 -27.21
N PHE A 203 -10.41 10.02 -27.20
CA PHE A 203 -11.79 10.48 -27.03
C PHE A 203 -12.23 10.35 -25.58
N ASN A 204 -12.89 11.38 -25.05
CA ASN A 204 -13.50 11.29 -23.72
C ASN A 204 -14.90 10.71 -23.87
N GLU A 205 -15.02 9.42 -23.95
CA GLU A 205 -16.23 8.68 -24.27
C GLU A 205 -16.28 7.35 -23.52
N ASP A 206 -17.50 6.85 -23.33
CA ASP A 206 -17.75 5.50 -22.84
C ASP A 206 -17.75 4.52 -24.05
N SER A 207 -16.71 3.71 -24.18
CA SER A 207 -16.57 2.70 -25.24
C SER A 207 -17.69 1.66 -25.26
N THR A 208 -18.48 1.57 -24.19
CA THR A 208 -19.65 0.68 -24.13
C THR A 208 -20.90 1.28 -24.77
N LEU A 209 -20.91 2.60 -24.99
CA LEU A 209 -21.97 3.36 -25.66
C LEU A 209 -21.54 3.74 -27.09
N GLU A 210 -20.33 4.21 -27.26
CA GLU A 210 -19.72 4.68 -28.52
C GLU A 210 -18.53 3.79 -28.87
N TRP A 211 -18.71 2.86 -29.79
CA TRP A 211 -17.63 1.97 -30.24
C TRP A 211 -16.98 2.48 -31.53
N ARG A 212 -15.65 2.62 -31.53
CA ARG A 212 -14.89 3.21 -32.64
C ARG A 212 -14.40 2.17 -33.65
N ASP A 213 -15.33 1.52 -34.36
CA ASP A 213 -15.02 0.46 -35.33
C ASP A 213 -14.75 0.97 -36.75
N ASP A 214 -14.99 2.25 -37.03
CA ASP A 214 -14.80 2.93 -38.30
C ASP A 214 -13.52 3.78 -38.39
N ASP A 215 -12.73 3.85 -37.31
CA ASP A 215 -11.49 4.64 -37.27
C ASP A 215 -10.28 4.00 -38.00
N GLY A 216 -10.50 2.91 -38.74
CA GLY A 216 -9.47 2.26 -39.57
C GLY A 216 -8.44 1.46 -38.73
N CYS A 217 -8.77 1.08 -37.52
CA CYS A 217 -7.92 0.27 -36.67
C CYS A 217 -7.99 -1.22 -37.05
N ASP A 218 -6.85 -1.89 -37.04
CA ASP A 218 -6.73 -3.33 -37.32
C ASP A 218 -6.32 -4.14 -36.09
N VAL A 219 -5.80 -3.49 -35.05
CA VAL A 219 -5.43 -4.13 -33.77
C VAL A 219 -6.17 -3.49 -32.62
N LEU A 220 -6.72 -4.33 -31.74
CA LEU A 220 -7.32 -3.99 -30.46
C LEU A 220 -6.35 -4.34 -29.32
N ALA A 221 -5.95 -3.37 -28.50
CA ALA A 221 -5.08 -3.66 -27.37
C ALA A 221 -5.55 -2.86 -26.15
N SER A 222 -5.70 -3.53 -25.00
CA SER A 222 -6.19 -2.86 -23.80
C SER A 222 -5.85 -3.62 -22.52
N GLU A 223 -5.49 -2.89 -21.47
CA GLU A 223 -5.58 -3.35 -20.09
C GLU A 223 -6.98 -2.99 -19.56
N LEU A 224 -7.86 -3.98 -19.51
CA LEU A 224 -9.26 -3.75 -19.17
C LEU A 224 -9.45 -3.59 -17.66
N PRO A 225 -10.31 -2.67 -17.20
CA PRO A 225 -10.71 -2.63 -15.79
C PRO A 225 -11.51 -3.88 -15.44
N PHE A 226 -11.03 -4.62 -14.39
CA PHE A 226 -11.53 -5.94 -14.05
C PHE A 226 -12.88 -5.93 -13.34
N GLY A 227 -13.77 -6.82 -13.76
CA GLY A 227 -15.05 -7.08 -13.08
C GLY A 227 -16.07 -5.94 -13.14
N VAL A 228 -15.88 -4.98 -14.02
CA VAL A 228 -16.83 -3.86 -14.20
C VAL A 228 -18.12 -4.39 -14.79
N ARG A 229 -19.24 -4.17 -14.09
CA ARG A 229 -20.58 -4.51 -14.55
C ARG A 229 -21.17 -3.40 -15.39
N LEU A 230 -21.64 -3.74 -16.56
CA LEU A 230 -22.34 -2.85 -17.46
C LEU A 230 -23.81 -2.69 -17.07
N HIS A 231 -24.32 -1.49 -17.22
CA HIS A 231 -25.76 -1.26 -17.06
C HIS A 231 -26.56 -1.91 -18.20
N ASP A 232 -27.76 -2.38 -17.88
CA ASP A 232 -28.66 -2.97 -18.87
C ASP A 232 -29.05 -1.90 -19.89
N VAL A 233 -28.85 -2.17 -21.17
CA VAL A 233 -29.32 -1.35 -22.27
C VAL A 233 -30.59 -1.99 -22.86
N PRO A 234 -31.76 -1.35 -22.79
CA PRO A 234 -33.04 -1.94 -23.22
C PRO A 234 -33.06 -2.44 -24.66
N THR A 235 -32.22 -1.88 -25.51
CA THR A 235 -32.15 -2.19 -26.95
C THR A 235 -31.25 -3.38 -27.30
N ASP A 236 -30.40 -3.85 -26.38
CA ASP A 236 -29.48 -4.97 -26.61
C ASP A 236 -29.53 -5.98 -25.45
N ARG A 237 -30.52 -6.87 -25.50
CA ARG A 237 -30.74 -7.94 -24.50
C ARG A 237 -29.64 -9.00 -24.50
N ASN A 238 -28.84 -9.09 -25.55
CA ASN A 238 -27.75 -10.06 -25.69
C ASN A 238 -26.38 -9.47 -25.32
N ARG A 239 -26.35 -8.24 -24.86
CA ARG A 239 -25.12 -7.56 -24.42
C ARG A 239 -24.52 -8.28 -23.21
N PRO A 240 -23.23 -8.60 -23.22
CA PRO A 240 -22.54 -9.15 -22.05
C PRO A 240 -22.63 -8.18 -20.86
N LYS A 241 -22.75 -8.74 -19.65
CA LYS A 241 -22.92 -7.97 -18.41
C LYS A 241 -21.62 -7.46 -17.83
N LEU A 242 -20.48 -7.94 -18.27
CA LEU A 242 -19.16 -7.52 -17.83
C LEU A 242 -18.42 -6.86 -18.98
N LEU A 243 -17.64 -5.84 -18.67
CA LEU A 243 -16.90 -5.05 -19.65
C LEU A 243 -15.92 -5.92 -20.44
N GLU A 244 -15.16 -6.79 -19.76
CA GLU A 244 -14.21 -7.70 -20.41
C GLU A 244 -14.90 -8.59 -21.46
N ASP A 245 -16.05 -9.15 -21.11
CA ASP A 245 -16.83 -9.98 -22.03
C ASP A 245 -17.45 -9.16 -23.17
N TYR A 246 -17.83 -7.90 -22.89
CA TYR A 246 -18.32 -6.97 -23.89
C TYR A 246 -17.24 -6.60 -24.93
N ILE A 247 -16.02 -6.34 -24.49
CA ILE A 247 -14.90 -6.02 -25.39
C ILE A 247 -14.59 -7.23 -26.29
N LEU A 248 -14.57 -8.44 -25.75
CA LEU A 248 -14.43 -9.66 -26.55
C LEU A 248 -15.58 -9.84 -27.55
N TYR A 249 -16.82 -9.57 -27.13
CA TYR A 249 -17.99 -9.58 -28.01
C TYR A 249 -17.87 -8.55 -29.14
N LYS A 250 -17.42 -7.32 -28.85
CA LYS A 250 -17.19 -6.26 -29.84
C LYS A 250 -16.06 -6.64 -30.81
N PHE A 251 -14.96 -7.21 -30.31
CA PHE A 251 -13.92 -7.76 -31.20
C PHE A 251 -14.49 -8.80 -32.19
N ILE A 252 -15.32 -9.73 -31.73
CA ILE A 252 -15.95 -10.73 -32.60
C ILE A 252 -16.80 -10.04 -33.68
N LYS A 253 -17.52 -8.98 -33.34
CA LYS A 253 -18.45 -8.27 -34.23
C LYS A 253 -17.80 -7.24 -35.17
N THR A 254 -16.55 -6.82 -34.91
CA THR A 254 -15.84 -5.78 -35.67
C THR A 254 -14.88 -6.44 -36.69
N PRO A 255 -15.24 -6.53 -37.98
CA PRO A 255 -14.41 -7.23 -38.99
C PRO A 255 -13.06 -6.56 -39.25
N SER A 256 -12.96 -5.22 -39.08
CA SER A 256 -11.72 -4.46 -39.27
C SER A 256 -10.64 -4.88 -38.30
N LEU A 257 -10.98 -5.22 -37.06
CA LEU A 257 -10.05 -5.67 -36.05
C LEU A 257 -9.59 -7.10 -36.32
N LYS A 258 -8.35 -7.28 -36.70
CA LYS A 258 -7.76 -8.57 -37.06
C LYS A 258 -7.10 -9.27 -35.86
N ARG A 259 -6.48 -8.48 -34.97
CA ARG A 259 -5.77 -8.97 -33.80
C ARG A 259 -6.25 -8.27 -32.53
N ALA A 260 -6.20 -8.98 -31.41
CA ALA A 260 -6.42 -8.38 -30.10
C ALA A 260 -5.38 -8.87 -29.07
N VAL A 261 -4.90 -7.96 -28.23
CA VAL A 261 -4.05 -8.22 -27.07
C VAL A 261 -4.73 -7.60 -25.87
N LEU A 262 -5.37 -8.43 -25.05
CA LEU A 262 -6.24 -7.97 -23.96
C LEU A 262 -5.76 -8.53 -22.63
N MET A 263 -5.54 -7.65 -21.66
CA MET A 263 -5.35 -8.05 -20.29
C MET A 263 -6.71 -8.12 -19.59
N VAL A 264 -7.04 -9.30 -19.07
CA VAL A 264 -8.36 -9.62 -18.49
C VAL A 264 -8.20 -10.31 -17.15
N SER A 265 -9.26 -10.35 -16.35
CA SER A 265 -9.29 -11.23 -15.17
C SER A 265 -9.29 -12.70 -15.58
N MET A 266 -8.66 -13.57 -14.78
CA MET A 266 -8.68 -15.01 -15.05
C MET A 266 -10.10 -15.58 -15.15
N GLY A 267 -11.08 -14.96 -14.48
CA GLY A 267 -12.49 -15.32 -14.60
C GLY A 267 -13.01 -15.31 -16.03
N THR A 268 -12.55 -14.40 -16.86
CA THR A 268 -12.90 -14.32 -18.29
C THR A 268 -12.52 -15.58 -19.05
N CYS A 269 -11.49 -16.29 -18.61
CA CYS A 269 -11.01 -17.52 -19.25
C CYS A 269 -11.88 -18.77 -18.97
N TRP A 270 -12.73 -18.75 -17.92
CA TRP A 270 -13.45 -19.97 -17.51
C TRP A 270 -14.90 -19.78 -17.00
N ARG A 271 -15.36 -18.52 -16.78
CA ARG A 271 -16.72 -18.28 -16.27
C ARG A 271 -17.79 -18.90 -17.19
N LYS A 272 -18.89 -19.32 -16.57
CA LYS A 272 -20.03 -19.90 -17.31
C LYS A 272 -20.78 -18.83 -18.12
N ASP A 273 -20.83 -17.61 -17.62
CA ASP A 273 -21.62 -16.50 -18.20
C ASP A 273 -21.12 -16.09 -19.59
N ASN A 274 -19.84 -16.28 -19.88
CA ASN A 274 -19.23 -15.94 -21.17
C ASN A 274 -18.86 -17.18 -22.00
N PHE A 275 -19.46 -18.34 -21.71
CA PHE A 275 -19.20 -19.58 -22.42
C PHE A 275 -19.38 -19.43 -23.94
N ASP A 276 -20.46 -18.80 -24.40
CA ASP A 276 -20.77 -18.63 -25.83
C ASP A 276 -19.72 -17.76 -26.54
N ILE A 277 -19.14 -16.78 -25.86
CA ILE A 277 -18.05 -15.95 -26.40
C ILE A 277 -16.81 -16.80 -26.61
N ARG A 278 -16.37 -17.53 -25.56
CA ARG A 278 -15.19 -18.41 -25.64
C ARG A 278 -15.40 -19.51 -26.70
N LYS A 279 -16.58 -20.12 -26.71
CA LYS A 279 -16.95 -21.10 -27.72
C LYS A 279 -16.82 -20.56 -29.14
N THR A 280 -17.34 -19.36 -29.39
CA THR A 280 -17.21 -18.66 -30.68
C THR A 280 -15.74 -18.42 -31.06
N LEU A 281 -14.93 -17.96 -30.12
CA LEU A 281 -13.50 -17.71 -30.35
C LEU A 281 -12.74 -19.01 -30.70
N CYS A 282 -13.05 -20.11 -30.03
CA CYS A 282 -12.47 -21.43 -30.31
C CYS A 282 -12.97 -21.99 -31.64
N GLU A 283 -14.27 -21.92 -31.93
CA GLU A 283 -14.88 -22.41 -33.20
C GLU A 283 -14.31 -21.68 -34.43
N LYS A 284 -14.06 -20.35 -34.27
CA LYS A 284 -13.42 -19.53 -35.30
C LYS A 284 -11.91 -19.71 -35.37
N ASN A 285 -11.31 -20.47 -34.44
CA ASN A 285 -9.87 -20.64 -34.32
C ASN A 285 -9.10 -19.31 -34.16
N TRP A 286 -9.67 -18.38 -33.37
CA TRP A 286 -9.11 -17.02 -33.21
C TRP A 286 -8.24 -16.86 -31.96
N VAL A 287 -8.24 -17.81 -31.02
CA VAL A 287 -7.37 -17.77 -29.83
C VAL A 287 -5.94 -18.18 -30.23
N GLU A 288 -4.99 -17.28 -30.15
CA GLU A 288 -3.60 -17.54 -30.49
C GLU A 288 -2.80 -17.99 -29.27
N SER A 289 -2.83 -17.19 -28.21
CA SER A 289 -2.20 -17.55 -26.95
C SER A 289 -2.95 -17.02 -25.74
N VAL A 290 -2.77 -17.69 -24.61
CA VAL A 290 -3.28 -17.25 -23.31
C VAL A 290 -2.17 -17.37 -22.28
N ILE A 291 -1.84 -16.26 -21.62
CA ILE A 291 -0.73 -16.14 -20.68
C ILE A 291 -1.31 -15.81 -19.32
N LYS A 292 -1.23 -16.75 -18.37
CA LYS A 292 -1.58 -16.49 -16.97
C LYS A 292 -0.48 -15.67 -16.33
N MET A 293 -0.83 -14.48 -15.84
CA MET A 293 0.12 -13.55 -15.25
C MET A 293 0.39 -13.90 -13.77
N PRO A 294 1.59 -13.56 -13.25
CA PRO A 294 1.89 -13.75 -11.83
C PRO A 294 0.94 -12.98 -10.93
N ALA A 295 0.62 -13.54 -9.77
CA ALA A 295 -0.18 -12.83 -8.78
C ALA A 295 0.62 -11.67 -8.14
N GLY A 296 -0.06 -10.53 -7.91
CA GLY A 296 0.50 -9.40 -7.18
C GLY A 296 1.51 -8.54 -7.96
N ILE A 297 1.55 -8.63 -9.31
CA ILE A 297 2.35 -7.75 -10.17
C ILE A 297 1.64 -6.43 -10.48
N LEU A 298 0.31 -6.40 -10.38
CA LEU A 298 -0.45 -5.17 -10.56
C LEU A 298 -0.55 -4.42 -9.23
N PRO A 299 -0.21 -3.13 -9.20
CA PRO A 299 -0.43 -2.31 -8.01
C PRO A 299 -1.92 -2.32 -7.62
N ASN A 300 -2.20 -2.58 -6.36
CA ASN A 300 -3.56 -2.53 -5.80
C ASN A 300 -4.59 -3.55 -6.35
N ALA A 301 -4.19 -4.50 -7.18
CA ALA A 301 -5.07 -5.54 -7.71
C ALA A 301 -4.68 -6.92 -7.15
N GLY A 302 -5.53 -7.47 -6.27
CA GLY A 302 -5.41 -8.86 -5.78
C GLY A 302 -6.10 -9.88 -6.71
N VAL A 303 -6.36 -9.51 -7.97
CA VAL A 303 -7.06 -10.36 -8.94
C VAL A 303 -6.02 -11.09 -9.78
N SER A 304 -6.20 -12.40 -9.97
CA SER A 304 -5.42 -13.17 -10.93
C SER A 304 -5.82 -12.75 -12.36
N THR A 305 -4.85 -12.46 -13.20
CA THR A 305 -5.05 -11.92 -14.55
C THR A 305 -4.43 -12.80 -15.62
N ALA A 306 -4.89 -12.60 -16.86
CA ALA A 306 -4.32 -13.21 -18.03
C ALA A 306 -4.20 -12.21 -19.18
N ILE A 307 -3.21 -12.38 -20.05
CA ILE A 307 -3.18 -11.76 -21.36
C ILE A 307 -3.71 -12.75 -22.38
N VAL A 308 -4.77 -12.35 -23.09
CA VAL A 308 -5.40 -13.15 -24.15
C VAL A 308 -5.03 -12.52 -25.48
N VAL A 309 -4.37 -13.29 -26.32
CA VAL A 309 -4.01 -12.89 -27.68
C VAL A 309 -4.95 -13.56 -28.66
N LEU A 310 -5.68 -12.74 -29.41
CA LEU A 310 -6.60 -13.20 -30.45
C LEU A 310 -6.09 -12.79 -31.83
N ASN A 311 -6.28 -13.65 -32.82
CA ASN A 311 -5.85 -13.40 -34.19
C ASN A 311 -6.85 -14.05 -35.17
N LYS A 312 -7.54 -13.24 -35.98
CA LYS A 312 -8.53 -13.71 -36.95
C LYS A 312 -7.89 -14.29 -38.22
N GLU A 313 -6.62 -13.98 -38.45
CA GLU A 313 -5.89 -14.37 -39.67
C GLU A 313 -4.94 -15.56 -39.46
N ARG A 314 -4.99 -16.19 -38.25
CA ARG A 314 -4.08 -17.30 -37.95
C ARG A 314 -4.38 -18.57 -38.77
N ASN A 315 -3.32 -19.27 -39.09
CA ASN A 315 -3.38 -20.52 -39.87
C ASN A 315 -3.13 -21.78 -39.03
N THR A 316 -2.57 -21.64 -37.81
CA THR A 316 -2.30 -22.74 -36.92
C THR A 316 -3.55 -23.10 -36.12
N LYS A 317 -3.70 -24.38 -35.72
CA LYS A 317 -4.84 -24.86 -34.92
C LYS A 317 -4.49 -25.02 -33.43
N ASP A 318 -3.22 -24.82 -33.06
CA ASP A 318 -2.78 -25.00 -31.70
C ASP A 318 -2.77 -23.67 -30.95
N ILE A 319 -3.37 -23.65 -29.79
CA ILE A 319 -3.37 -22.51 -28.88
C ILE A 319 -2.15 -22.65 -27.95
N LYS A 320 -1.37 -21.58 -27.82
CA LYS A 320 -0.25 -21.53 -26.85
C LYS A 320 -0.78 -21.10 -25.48
N PHE A 321 -0.64 -21.97 -24.50
CA PHE A 321 -0.94 -21.68 -23.10
C PHE A 321 0.37 -21.51 -22.34
N VAL A 322 0.47 -20.45 -21.52
CA VAL A 322 1.66 -20.10 -20.75
C VAL A 322 1.28 -19.80 -19.30
N LEU A 323 2.00 -20.41 -18.36
CA LEU A 323 1.98 -20.03 -16.95
C LEU A 323 3.22 -19.14 -16.69
N ALA A 324 3.01 -17.89 -16.32
CA ALA A 324 4.09 -16.94 -16.03
C ALA A 324 4.28 -16.73 -14.52
N ASP A 325 3.70 -17.57 -13.66
CA ASP A 325 3.69 -17.41 -12.22
C ASP A 325 5.08 -17.26 -11.58
N ASP A 326 6.12 -17.85 -12.18
CA ASP A 326 7.52 -17.80 -11.75
C ASP A 326 8.36 -16.76 -12.52
N CYS A 327 7.78 -16.07 -13.52
CA CYS A 327 8.44 -14.99 -14.26
C CYS A 327 8.42 -13.69 -13.45
N ILE A 328 9.16 -13.67 -12.32
CA ILE A 328 9.18 -12.55 -11.38
C ILE A 328 10.61 -12.18 -11.03
N ILE A 329 10.91 -10.90 -11.10
CA ILE A 329 12.13 -10.29 -10.58
C ILE A 329 11.77 -9.58 -9.27
N ASN A 330 12.41 -9.96 -8.16
CA ASN A 330 12.23 -9.30 -6.88
C ASN A 330 13.22 -8.13 -6.77
N SER A 331 12.72 -6.91 -6.73
CA SER A 331 13.49 -5.68 -6.51
C SER A 331 13.09 -5.07 -5.17
N GLY A 332 13.78 -5.41 -4.10
CA GLY A 332 13.44 -5.00 -2.75
C GLY A 332 12.07 -5.52 -2.31
N ARG A 333 11.11 -4.60 -2.08
CA ARG A 333 9.72 -4.92 -1.73
C ARG A 333 8.79 -5.02 -2.94
N THR A 334 9.28 -4.69 -4.14
CA THR A 334 8.48 -4.66 -5.37
C THR A 334 8.70 -5.93 -6.18
N ARG A 335 7.61 -6.49 -6.70
CA ARG A 335 7.63 -7.61 -7.64
C ARG A 335 7.46 -7.05 -9.06
N LEU A 336 8.42 -7.30 -9.93
CA LEU A 336 8.40 -6.90 -11.33
C LEU A 336 8.21 -8.13 -12.21
N LEU A 337 7.56 -7.96 -13.36
CA LEU A 337 7.43 -9.03 -14.32
C LEU A 337 8.75 -9.24 -15.09
N ASP A 338 9.24 -10.46 -15.14
CA ASP A 338 10.26 -10.86 -16.10
C ASP A 338 9.60 -11.14 -17.47
N TYR A 339 9.31 -10.06 -18.19
CA TYR A 339 8.61 -10.15 -19.49
C TYR A 339 9.44 -10.87 -20.55
N GLN A 340 10.75 -10.87 -20.45
CA GLN A 340 11.65 -11.59 -21.37
C GLN A 340 11.43 -13.11 -21.27
N SER A 341 11.42 -13.64 -20.05
CA SER A 341 11.12 -15.04 -19.79
C SER A 341 9.72 -15.43 -20.29
N VAL A 342 8.75 -14.51 -20.20
CA VAL A 342 7.40 -14.76 -20.75
C VAL A 342 7.44 -14.87 -22.27
N ILE A 343 8.14 -13.95 -22.95
CA ILE A 343 8.31 -13.98 -24.42
C ILE A 343 8.99 -15.29 -24.84
N GLU A 344 10.06 -15.70 -24.18
CA GLU A 344 10.76 -16.95 -24.48
C GLU A 344 9.85 -18.19 -24.39
N ARG A 345 8.91 -18.20 -23.42
CA ARG A 345 7.90 -19.26 -23.30
C ARG A 345 6.87 -19.22 -24.42
N ILE A 346 6.43 -18.04 -24.82
CA ILE A 346 5.49 -17.88 -25.95
C ILE A 346 6.12 -18.37 -27.24
N GLU A 347 7.35 -18.00 -27.51
CA GLU A 347 8.09 -18.41 -28.70
C GLU A 347 8.55 -19.89 -28.69
N GLY A 348 8.40 -20.58 -27.53
CA GLY A 348 8.81 -21.97 -27.39
C GLY A 348 10.33 -22.17 -27.19
N ARG A 349 11.07 -21.11 -26.87
CA ARG A 349 12.49 -21.20 -26.47
C ARG A 349 12.64 -21.74 -25.04
N ASP A 350 11.68 -21.50 -24.18
CA ASP A 350 11.53 -22.17 -22.89
C ASP A 350 10.20 -22.95 -22.87
N GLU A 351 10.28 -24.29 -22.90
CA GLU A 351 9.08 -25.14 -22.83
C GLU A 351 8.57 -25.37 -21.40
N LYS A 352 9.26 -24.81 -20.40
CA LYS A 352 8.82 -24.89 -19.02
C LYS A 352 7.54 -24.06 -18.86
N GLN A 353 6.59 -24.61 -18.13
CA GLN A 353 5.33 -23.91 -17.81
C GLN A 353 4.58 -23.40 -19.06
N SER A 354 4.71 -24.06 -20.22
CA SER A 354 3.97 -23.76 -21.44
C SER A 354 3.51 -25.04 -22.16
N ALA A 355 2.42 -24.91 -22.92
CA ALA A 355 1.90 -26.01 -23.75
C ALA A 355 1.28 -25.45 -25.03
N SER A 356 1.52 -26.13 -26.16
CA SER A 356 0.76 -25.93 -27.39
C SER A 356 -0.31 -27.01 -27.49
N VAL A 357 -1.56 -26.60 -27.52
CA VAL A 357 -2.71 -27.51 -27.40
C VAL A 357 -3.66 -27.29 -28.57
N SER A 358 -4.02 -28.37 -29.28
CA SER A 358 -4.99 -28.23 -30.34
C SER A 358 -6.32 -27.67 -29.84
N VAL A 359 -6.91 -26.76 -30.61
CA VAL A 359 -8.21 -26.15 -30.29
C VAL A 359 -9.30 -27.18 -30.03
N GLY A 360 -9.21 -28.39 -30.66
CA GLY A 360 -10.11 -29.49 -30.41
C GLY A 360 -10.19 -29.93 -28.93
N ILE A 361 -9.07 -29.89 -28.23
CA ILE A 361 -9.00 -30.29 -26.82
C ILE A 361 -9.69 -29.26 -25.91
N THR A 362 -9.80 -28.00 -26.31
CA THR A 362 -10.52 -26.99 -25.51
C THR A 362 -12.02 -27.28 -25.48
N PHE A 363 -12.59 -27.86 -26.51
CA PHE A 363 -14.00 -28.26 -26.54
C PHE A 363 -14.31 -29.39 -25.56
N GLU A 364 -13.37 -30.29 -25.29
CA GLU A 364 -13.52 -31.38 -24.30
C GLU A 364 -13.53 -30.82 -22.86
N LYS A 365 -13.07 -29.57 -22.67
CA LYS A 365 -13.01 -28.89 -21.38
C LYS A 365 -13.89 -27.64 -21.33
N ASP A 366 -15.09 -27.66 -21.89
CA ASP A 366 -16.06 -26.55 -21.89
C ASP A 366 -15.48 -25.24 -22.42
N CYS A 367 -14.65 -25.30 -23.44
CA CYS A 367 -13.96 -24.13 -24.05
C CYS A 367 -13.25 -23.26 -23.01
N THR A 368 -12.71 -23.86 -21.95
CA THR A 368 -11.88 -23.10 -21.01
C THR A 368 -10.63 -22.59 -21.71
N LEU A 369 -10.24 -21.35 -21.38
CA LEU A 369 -9.00 -20.74 -21.83
C LEU A 369 -8.02 -20.56 -20.64
N ASP A 370 -8.27 -21.22 -19.51
CA ASP A 370 -7.37 -21.22 -18.37
C ASP A 370 -6.09 -22.02 -18.65
N PRO A 371 -4.91 -21.41 -18.73
CA PRO A 371 -3.66 -22.12 -18.96
C PRO A 371 -3.40 -23.26 -17.98
N SER A 372 -3.85 -23.12 -16.73
CA SER A 372 -3.66 -24.16 -15.70
C SER A 372 -4.40 -25.47 -16.01
N ALA A 373 -5.36 -25.46 -16.94
CA ALA A 373 -6.06 -26.65 -17.40
C ALA A 373 -5.27 -27.48 -18.44
N PHE A 374 -4.25 -26.89 -19.05
CA PHE A 374 -3.53 -27.45 -20.20
C PHE A 374 -2.03 -27.61 -19.95
N VAL A 375 -1.42 -26.70 -19.21
CA VAL A 375 -0.02 -26.75 -18.84
C VAL A 375 0.13 -27.68 -17.64
N GLN A 376 0.87 -28.76 -17.82
CA GLN A 376 1.22 -29.64 -16.70
C GLN A 376 2.26 -28.92 -15.84
N GLU A 377 1.87 -28.56 -14.62
CA GLU A 377 2.83 -28.09 -13.63
C GLU A 377 3.88 -29.16 -13.38
N ARG A 378 5.14 -28.86 -13.63
CA ARG A 378 6.24 -29.70 -13.12
C ARG A 378 6.32 -29.46 -11.62
N ILE A 379 5.75 -30.38 -10.86
CA ILE A 379 5.97 -30.44 -9.43
C ILE A 379 7.40 -30.93 -9.25
N GLU A 380 8.24 -30.11 -8.61
CA GLU A 380 9.60 -30.55 -8.25
C GLU A 380 9.49 -31.70 -7.27
N VAL A 381 10.08 -32.84 -7.64
CA VAL A 381 10.04 -34.06 -6.86
C VAL A 381 11.46 -34.35 -6.38
N LEU A 382 11.66 -34.40 -5.08
CA LEU A 382 12.93 -34.83 -4.49
C LEU A 382 13.14 -36.33 -4.65
N PRO A 383 14.39 -36.82 -4.67
CA PRO A 383 14.65 -38.25 -4.73
C PRO A 383 13.87 -39.03 -3.65
N GLY A 384 13.10 -40.01 -4.05
CA GLY A 384 12.29 -40.84 -3.16
C GLY A 384 10.87 -40.32 -2.88
N GLN A 385 10.51 -39.13 -3.40
CA GLN A 385 9.12 -38.65 -3.36
C GLN A 385 8.31 -39.18 -4.56
N LYS A 386 7.00 -39.28 -4.36
CA LYS A 386 6.01 -39.53 -5.41
C LYS A 386 4.92 -38.47 -5.38
N ILE A 387 4.41 -38.13 -6.55
CA ILE A 387 3.27 -37.22 -6.67
C ILE A 387 2.00 -38.02 -6.43
N VAL A 388 1.18 -37.58 -5.48
CA VAL A 388 -0.10 -38.19 -5.16
C VAL A 388 -1.20 -37.14 -5.07
N LYS A 389 -2.47 -37.56 -5.25
CA LYS A 389 -3.59 -36.66 -5.00
C LYS A 389 -3.83 -36.50 -3.50
N PHE A 390 -4.09 -35.29 -3.05
CA PHE A 390 -4.44 -35.01 -1.66
C PHE A 390 -5.62 -35.87 -1.16
N SER A 391 -6.63 -36.07 -2.01
CA SER A 391 -7.80 -36.92 -1.71
C SER A 391 -7.44 -38.38 -1.41
N SER A 392 -6.25 -38.85 -1.79
CA SER A 392 -5.79 -40.20 -1.43
C SER A 392 -5.19 -40.29 -0.03
N LEU A 393 -4.90 -39.14 0.62
CA LEU A 393 -4.24 -39.03 1.92
C LEU A 393 -5.16 -38.52 3.02
N ALA A 394 -6.21 -37.79 2.65
CA ALA A 394 -7.12 -37.16 3.60
C ALA A 394 -8.55 -37.09 3.05
N THR A 395 -9.53 -37.23 3.92
CA THR A 395 -10.96 -37.15 3.59
C THR A 395 -11.54 -35.85 4.16
N LYS A 396 -12.37 -35.18 3.37
CA LYS A 396 -12.97 -33.90 3.80
C LYS A 396 -13.98 -34.13 4.91
N ASP A 397 -13.78 -33.46 6.05
CA ASP A 397 -14.75 -33.37 7.12
C ASP A 397 -15.60 -32.10 6.94
N ARG A 398 -16.91 -32.27 6.73
CA ARG A 398 -17.84 -31.15 6.55
C ARG A 398 -18.37 -30.61 7.87
N GLY A 399 -18.14 -31.31 8.97
CA GLY A 399 -18.65 -30.97 10.28
C GLY A 399 -20.16 -30.85 10.37
N ALA A 400 -20.65 -30.51 11.56
CA ALA A 400 -22.07 -30.31 11.81
C ALA A 400 -22.40 -28.81 11.81
N ARG A 401 -23.31 -28.38 10.93
CA ARG A 401 -23.83 -27.00 10.90
C ARG A 401 -24.94 -26.75 11.92
N ARG A 402 -25.56 -27.82 12.44
CA ARG A 402 -26.57 -27.73 13.51
C ARG A 402 -26.01 -28.35 14.76
N PHE A 403 -26.03 -27.60 15.82
CA PHE A 403 -25.54 -27.99 17.14
C PHE A 403 -26.36 -27.24 18.22
N ASP A 404 -26.43 -27.83 19.42
CA ASP A 404 -27.25 -27.29 20.52
C ASP A 404 -26.43 -26.46 21.53
N GLU A 405 -25.13 -26.57 21.49
CA GLU A 405 -24.23 -25.85 22.38
C GLU A 405 -24.37 -24.34 22.24
N THR A 406 -24.40 -23.65 23.38
CA THR A 406 -24.41 -22.18 23.47
C THR A 406 -23.02 -21.60 23.74
N LYS A 407 -22.09 -22.43 24.22
CA LYS A 407 -20.68 -22.09 24.46
C LYS A 407 -19.80 -23.22 23.96
N GLY A 408 -18.60 -22.87 23.47
CA GLY A 408 -17.64 -23.86 22.99
C GLY A 408 -16.28 -23.27 22.64
N ARG A 409 -15.31 -24.16 22.45
CA ARG A 409 -13.95 -23.79 21.99
C ARG A 409 -14.03 -23.34 20.54
N VAL A 410 -13.64 -22.09 20.24
CA VAL A 410 -13.66 -21.51 18.90
C VAL A 410 -12.24 -21.33 18.37
N LEU A 411 -11.96 -21.91 17.21
CA LEU A 411 -10.69 -21.71 16.50
C LEU A 411 -10.69 -20.35 15.82
N GLN A 412 -9.92 -19.43 16.37
CA GLN A 412 -9.69 -18.10 15.82
C GLN A 412 -8.46 -18.08 14.90
N PRO A 413 -8.30 -17.09 14.00
CA PRO A 413 -7.15 -16.98 13.11
C PRO A 413 -5.79 -16.97 13.84
N GLU A 414 -5.73 -16.37 15.03
CA GLU A 414 -4.54 -16.33 15.87
C GLU A 414 -4.11 -17.68 16.44
N HIS A 415 -4.98 -18.67 16.48
CA HIS A 415 -4.64 -20.03 16.89
C HIS A 415 -4.00 -20.87 15.77
N MET A 416 -4.02 -20.37 14.53
CA MET A 416 -3.50 -21.09 13.37
C MET A 416 -2.02 -20.75 13.13
N CYS A 417 -1.26 -21.71 12.63
CA CYS A 417 0.17 -21.63 12.42
C CYS A 417 0.53 -21.53 10.94
N GLU A 418 1.65 -20.86 10.65
CA GLU A 418 2.24 -20.75 9.30
C GLU A 418 3.24 -21.88 9.03
N SER A 419 3.83 -22.45 10.08
CA SER A 419 4.83 -23.49 9.98
C SER A 419 4.71 -24.55 11.09
N ILE A 420 5.36 -25.69 10.87
CA ILE A 420 5.45 -26.77 11.88
C ILE A 420 6.20 -26.29 13.13
N ALA A 421 7.23 -25.46 12.97
CA ALA A 421 8.00 -24.96 14.10
C ALA A 421 7.17 -24.01 14.98
N GLU A 422 6.38 -23.14 14.38
CA GLU A 422 5.44 -22.29 15.13
C GLU A 422 4.46 -23.14 15.94
N MET A 423 3.94 -24.20 15.35
CA MET A 423 3.01 -25.12 16.02
C MET A 423 3.64 -25.76 17.28
N HIS A 424 4.90 -26.16 17.25
CA HIS A 424 5.59 -26.78 18.37
C HIS A 424 6.10 -25.81 19.43
N THR A 425 6.35 -24.57 19.08
CA THR A 425 6.87 -23.55 20.01
C THR A 425 5.77 -22.76 20.72
N ARG A 426 4.58 -22.72 20.12
CA ARG A 426 3.47 -21.89 20.58
C ARG A 426 2.54 -22.67 21.51
N ASN A 427 2.36 -22.19 22.73
CA ASN A 427 1.35 -22.72 23.64
C ASN A 427 -0.03 -22.18 23.22
N ILE A 428 -0.77 -22.93 22.41
CA ILE A 428 -2.07 -22.52 21.89
C ILE A 428 -3.16 -22.93 22.90
N THR A 429 -3.75 -21.94 23.56
CA THR A 429 -4.93 -22.15 24.42
C THR A 429 -6.17 -21.61 23.71
N ILE A 430 -7.13 -22.49 23.42
CA ILE A 430 -8.37 -22.11 22.75
C ILE A 430 -9.43 -21.83 23.81
N GLU A 431 -9.90 -20.61 23.87
CA GLU A 431 -10.89 -20.15 24.84
C GLU A 431 -12.29 -20.65 24.52
N VAL A 432 -13.11 -20.80 25.56
CA VAL A 432 -14.53 -21.13 25.45
C VAL A 432 -15.32 -19.83 25.38
N VAL A 433 -15.98 -19.59 24.26
CA VAL A 433 -16.75 -18.38 24.00
C VAL A 433 -18.22 -18.69 23.73
N GLU A 434 -19.07 -17.68 23.74
CA GLU A 434 -20.48 -17.82 23.35
C GLU A 434 -20.59 -18.05 21.83
N LEU A 435 -21.48 -18.96 21.43
CA LEU A 435 -21.60 -19.42 20.05
C LEU A 435 -22.78 -18.76 19.33
N THR A 436 -22.49 -18.10 18.21
CA THR A 436 -23.51 -17.70 17.25
C THR A 436 -23.71 -18.86 16.24
N LYS A 437 -24.85 -19.55 16.30
CA LYS A 437 -25.10 -20.79 15.53
C LYS A 437 -24.92 -20.68 14.02
N SER A 438 -25.10 -19.49 13.45
CA SER A 438 -24.92 -19.25 12.01
C SER A 438 -23.45 -19.01 11.61
N ALA A 439 -22.57 -18.71 12.58
CA ALA A 439 -21.18 -18.29 12.33
C ALA A 439 -20.19 -19.45 12.32
N TYR A 440 -20.56 -20.63 12.82
CA TYR A 440 -19.62 -21.72 13.06
C TYR A 440 -20.10 -23.08 12.53
N VAL A 441 -19.12 -23.96 12.35
CA VAL A 441 -19.31 -25.40 12.06
C VAL A 441 -18.61 -26.18 13.18
N LYS A 442 -19.28 -27.18 13.73
CA LYS A 442 -18.77 -28.06 14.80
C LYS A 442 -17.99 -29.22 14.20
N ILE A 443 -16.71 -29.38 14.61
CA ILE A 443 -15.83 -30.49 14.25
C ILE A 443 -15.49 -31.29 15.51
N CYS A 444 -15.65 -32.60 15.46
CA CYS A 444 -15.28 -33.48 16.55
C CYS A 444 -14.08 -34.38 16.20
N SER A 445 -13.87 -34.69 14.92
CA SER A 445 -12.78 -35.54 14.47
C SER A 445 -11.41 -34.91 14.66
N LYS A 446 -10.39 -35.75 14.84
CA LYS A 446 -8.98 -35.35 14.70
C LYS A 446 -8.70 -35.03 13.22
N GLY A 447 -7.79 -34.08 12.96
CA GLY A 447 -7.43 -33.80 11.58
C GLY A 447 -6.77 -32.45 11.35
N LEU A 448 -6.69 -32.08 10.09
CA LEU A 448 -6.10 -30.83 9.61
C LEU A 448 -7.19 -29.81 9.28
N ILE A 449 -6.99 -28.60 9.72
CA ILE A 449 -7.86 -27.46 9.41
C ILE A 449 -7.01 -26.41 8.70
N PHE A 450 -7.42 -25.99 7.50
CA PHE A 450 -6.73 -24.98 6.70
C PHE A 450 -7.54 -23.70 6.60
N ASN A 451 -6.88 -22.59 6.85
CA ASN A 451 -7.32 -21.26 6.44
C ASN A 451 -6.54 -20.86 5.18
N VAL A 452 -7.10 -21.19 4.02
CA VAL A 452 -6.43 -20.94 2.73
C VAL A 452 -6.16 -19.45 2.51
N ARG A 453 -7.04 -18.58 3.00
CA ARG A 453 -6.91 -17.13 2.80
C ARG A 453 -5.72 -16.51 3.56
N ALA A 454 -5.40 -17.10 4.70
CA ALA A 454 -4.29 -16.63 5.56
C ALA A 454 -3.02 -17.46 5.39
N ASP A 455 -3.03 -18.48 4.52
CA ASP A 455 -1.91 -19.42 4.34
C ASP A 455 -1.51 -20.11 5.67
N ARG A 456 -2.52 -20.53 6.46
CA ARG A 456 -2.31 -21.07 7.80
C ARG A 456 -3.05 -22.39 8.01
N PHE A 457 -2.56 -23.16 8.96
CA PHE A 457 -3.17 -24.43 9.34
C PHE A 457 -3.25 -24.60 10.87
N PHE A 458 -4.09 -25.55 11.28
CA PHE A 458 -4.20 -26.03 12.65
C PHE A 458 -4.37 -27.55 12.66
N ILE A 459 -3.67 -28.26 13.56
CA ILE A 459 -3.80 -29.70 13.75
C ILE A 459 -4.61 -29.97 15.01
N LYS A 460 -5.80 -30.50 14.82
CA LYS A 460 -6.66 -30.94 15.91
C LYS A 460 -6.31 -32.38 16.33
N THR A 461 -5.80 -32.55 17.53
CA THR A 461 -5.28 -33.81 18.05
C THR A 461 -6.26 -34.55 18.98
N ASP A 462 -7.30 -33.87 19.46
CA ASP A 462 -8.33 -34.41 20.35
C ASP A 462 -9.65 -34.67 19.61
N GLU A 463 -10.61 -35.32 20.28
CA GLU A 463 -11.97 -35.57 19.77
C GLU A 463 -13.02 -34.65 20.43
N GLU A 464 -12.57 -33.67 21.24
CA GLU A 464 -13.49 -32.70 21.83
C GLU A 464 -14.06 -31.75 20.75
N PRO A 465 -15.29 -31.28 20.95
CA PRO A 465 -15.89 -30.34 20.02
C PRO A 465 -15.05 -29.08 19.83
N LEU A 466 -14.77 -28.74 18.58
CA LEU A 466 -14.11 -27.50 18.15
C LEU A 466 -15.02 -26.79 17.13
N PHE A 467 -15.26 -25.50 17.35
CA PHE A 467 -16.08 -24.68 16.48
C PHE A 467 -15.19 -23.85 15.57
N ILE A 468 -15.39 -23.96 14.25
CA ILE A 468 -14.54 -23.31 13.24
C ILE A 468 -15.36 -22.44 12.30
N SER A 469 -14.73 -21.46 11.67
CA SER A 469 -15.35 -20.69 10.58
C SER A 469 -15.77 -21.62 9.43
N PRO A 470 -16.96 -21.42 8.81
CA PRO A 470 -17.39 -22.17 7.61
C PRO A 470 -16.43 -22.01 6.42
N ASN A 471 -15.56 -20.99 6.48
CA ASN A 471 -14.57 -20.68 5.43
C ASN A 471 -13.30 -21.54 5.55
N TYR A 472 -13.12 -22.24 6.65
CA TYR A 472 -11.99 -23.16 6.81
C TYR A 472 -12.28 -24.51 6.17
N SER A 473 -11.23 -25.17 5.71
CA SER A 473 -11.31 -26.51 5.15
C SER A 473 -10.77 -27.52 6.16
N CYS A 474 -11.61 -28.47 6.58
CA CYS A 474 -11.23 -29.50 7.55
C CYS A 474 -11.13 -30.88 6.88
N PHE A 475 -10.11 -31.66 7.28
CA PHE A 475 -9.83 -32.97 6.75
C PHE A 475 -9.38 -33.94 7.83
N THR A 476 -9.90 -35.17 7.78
CA THR A 476 -9.39 -36.29 8.55
C THR A 476 -8.27 -36.95 7.76
N VAL A 477 -7.08 -37.02 8.31
CA VAL A 477 -5.87 -37.59 7.67
C VAL A 477 -5.88 -39.12 7.83
N LEU A 478 -5.47 -39.81 6.79
CA LEU A 478 -5.23 -41.27 6.82
C LEU A 478 -3.82 -41.50 7.39
N GLU A 479 -3.70 -41.63 8.71
CA GLU A 479 -2.45 -41.69 9.44
C GLU A 479 -1.61 -42.95 9.13
N ASP A 480 -2.20 -43.96 8.53
CA ASP A 480 -1.53 -45.12 7.97
C ASP A 480 -0.71 -44.80 6.70
N LYS A 481 -1.02 -43.68 6.04
CA LYS A 481 -0.38 -43.22 4.81
C LYS A 481 0.43 -41.97 4.95
N CYS A 482 -0.02 -41.03 5.81
CA CYS A 482 0.61 -39.74 5.93
C CYS A 482 0.46 -39.16 7.34
N LEU A 483 1.54 -38.57 7.86
CA LEU A 483 1.51 -37.85 9.14
C LEU A 483 0.81 -36.50 8.96
N PRO A 484 -0.06 -36.08 9.89
CA PRO A 484 -0.76 -34.80 9.80
C PRO A 484 0.18 -33.60 9.66
N GLU A 485 1.29 -33.55 10.44
CA GLU A 485 2.28 -32.49 10.39
C GLU A 485 2.99 -32.43 9.03
N TYR A 486 3.38 -33.60 8.52
CA TYR A 486 4.03 -33.70 7.21
C TYR A 486 3.09 -33.26 6.09
N LEU A 487 1.82 -33.70 6.15
CA LEU A 487 0.80 -33.32 5.16
C LEU A 487 0.51 -31.81 5.20
N ALA A 488 0.45 -31.21 6.40
CA ALA A 488 0.27 -29.76 6.56
C ALA A 488 1.38 -28.99 5.85
N ASP A 489 2.64 -29.36 6.09
CA ASP A 489 3.81 -28.74 5.45
C ASP A 489 3.77 -28.90 3.93
N CYS A 490 3.50 -30.10 3.43
CA CYS A 490 3.40 -30.35 1.99
C CYS A 490 2.31 -29.52 1.33
N VAL A 491 1.16 -29.30 1.99
CA VAL A 491 0.03 -28.51 1.47
C VAL A 491 0.37 -27.05 1.47
N VAL A 492 0.83 -26.50 2.59
CA VAL A 492 1.16 -25.06 2.70
C VAL A 492 2.30 -24.70 1.74
N ASN A 493 3.25 -25.60 1.50
CA ASN A 493 4.30 -25.40 0.52
C ASN A 493 3.86 -25.65 -0.93
N ALA A 494 2.67 -26.24 -1.16
CA ALA A 494 2.17 -26.48 -2.51
C ALA A 494 1.82 -25.15 -3.21
N LYS A 495 2.30 -24.98 -4.45
CA LYS A 495 2.10 -23.77 -5.26
C LYS A 495 0.64 -23.33 -5.32
N ARG A 496 -0.29 -24.26 -5.60
CA ARG A 496 -1.73 -23.97 -5.70
C ARG A 496 -2.36 -23.47 -4.39
N PHE A 497 -1.87 -23.94 -3.25
CA PHE A 497 -2.33 -23.47 -1.96
C PHE A 497 -1.94 -22.02 -1.75
N ARG A 498 -0.66 -21.68 -1.98
CA ARG A 498 -0.13 -20.32 -1.86
C ARG A 498 -0.78 -19.35 -2.83
N GLU A 499 -0.98 -19.75 -4.09
CA GLU A 499 -1.67 -18.92 -5.08
C GLU A 499 -3.11 -18.62 -4.65
N SER A 500 -3.82 -19.62 -4.12
CA SER A 500 -5.19 -19.44 -3.63
C SER A 500 -5.25 -18.52 -2.40
N ALA A 501 -4.25 -18.54 -1.55
CA ALA A 501 -4.12 -17.62 -0.40
C ALA A 501 -3.92 -16.18 -0.84
N LEU A 502 -3.20 -15.94 -1.94
CA LEU A 502 -2.93 -14.60 -2.49
C LEU A 502 -4.11 -13.99 -3.26
N MET A 503 -5.14 -14.75 -3.59
CA MET A 503 -6.35 -14.26 -4.29
C MET A 503 -7.26 -13.44 -3.35
N GLY A 504 -6.98 -12.14 -3.22
CA GLY A 504 -7.44 -11.25 -2.15
C GLY A 504 -8.91 -10.84 -2.07
N GLN A 505 -9.82 -11.15 -3.01
CA GLN A 505 -11.22 -10.67 -2.96
C GLN A 505 -12.31 -11.74 -3.15
N GLY A 506 -11.97 -12.96 -3.50
CA GLY A 506 -12.90 -14.09 -3.56
C GLY A 506 -12.65 -15.09 -2.42
N MET A 507 -13.61 -15.97 -2.12
CA MET A 507 -13.30 -17.16 -1.32
C MET A 507 -12.32 -18.03 -2.12
N PRO A 508 -11.07 -18.21 -1.66
CA PRO A 508 -10.13 -19.06 -2.36
C PRO A 508 -10.72 -20.48 -2.41
N ARG A 509 -10.87 -21.00 -3.62
CA ARG A 509 -11.38 -22.37 -3.84
C ARG A 509 -10.24 -23.23 -4.35
N ILE A 510 -9.76 -24.10 -3.47
CA ILE A 510 -8.84 -25.17 -3.87
C ILE A 510 -9.68 -26.35 -4.33
N ASP A 511 -9.34 -26.91 -5.47
CA ASP A 511 -9.79 -28.24 -5.88
C ASP A 511 -8.98 -29.28 -5.10
N TRP A 512 -9.43 -29.56 -3.87
CA TRP A 512 -8.77 -30.50 -2.98
C TRP A 512 -8.72 -31.92 -3.54
N ASP A 513 -9.68 -32.30 -4.36
CA ASP A 513 -9.73 -33.65 -4.94
C ASP A 513 -8.67 -33.89 -6.00
N ASN A 514 -8.24 -32.80 -6.69
CA ASN A 514 -7.20 -32.83 -7.72
C ASN A 514 -5.91 -32.14 -7.31
N LEU A 515 -5.76 -31.69 -6.06
CA LEU A 515 -4.50 -31.13 -5.57
C LEU A 515 -3.42 -32.21 -5.56
N LEU A 516 -2.38 -32.00 -6.35
CA LEU A 516 -1.21 -32.87 -6.44
C LEU A 516 -0.13 -32.38 -5.49
N ILE A 517 0.40 -33.28 -4.66
CA ILE A 517 1.46 -33.01 -3.71
C ILE A 517 2.56 -34.08 -3.79
N PRO A 518 3.85 -33.69 -3.73
CA PRO A 518 4.95 -34.65 -3.64
C PRO A 518 5.12 -35.13 -2.20
N ILE A 519 5.04 -36.44 -1.97
CA ILE A 519 5.21 -37.02 -0.65
C ILE A 519 6.21 -38.18 -0.65
N TYR A 520 6.80 -38.45 0.50
CA TYR A 520 7.46 -39.73 0.77
C TYR A 520 6.42 -40.74 1.24
N GLU A 521 6.37 -41.92 0.63
CA GLU A 521 5.42 -42.96 1.02
C GLU A 521 5.73 -43.61 2.38
N ASN A 522 7.01 -43.60 2.79
CA ASN A 522 7.41 -44.18 4.04
C ASN A 522 7.23 -43.22 5.21
N LEU A 523 6.39 -43.61 6.19
CA LEU A 523 6.13 -42.84 7.40
C LEU A 523 7.36 -42.47 8.21
N GLU A 524 8.37 -43.35 8.24
CA GLU A 524 9.62 -43.05 8.94
C GLU A 524 10.41 -41.93 8.26
N SER A 525 10.41 -41.90 6.92
CA SER A 525 10.98 -40.77 6.16
C SER A 525 10.22 -39.48 6.41
N GLN A 526 8.91 -39.54 6.51
CA GLN A 526 8.09 -38.37 6.84
C GLN A 526 8.43 -37.83 8.24
N LYS A 527 8.55 -38.70 9.25
CA LYS A 527 8.98 -38.32 10.61
C LYS A 527 10.35 -37.64 10.63
N GLN A 528 11.32 -38.23 9.92
CA GLN A 528 12.65 -37.64 9.83
C GLN A 528 12.65 -36.25 9.20
N ILE A 529 11.77 -36.03 8.21
CA ILE A 529 11.63 -34.73 7.56
C ILE A 529 11.00 -33.72 8.49
N VAL A 530 9.88 -34.05 9.16
CA VAL A 530 9.24 -33.20 10.16
C VAL A 530 10.24 -32.78 11.24
N GLN A 531 11.04 -33.74 11.75
CA GLN A 531 12.08 -33.44 12.74
C GLN A 531 13.19 -32.56 12.18
N ARG A 532 13.58 -32.74 10.91
CA ARG A 532 14.61 -31.93 10.25
C ARG A 532 14.11 -30.50 10.05
N ILE A 533 12.89 -30.31 9.53
CA ILE A 533 12.27 -28.99 9.34
C ILE A 533 12.20 -28.27 10.69
N TYR A 534 11.70 -28.92 11.73
CA TYR A 534 11.65 -28.38 13.08
C TYR A 534 13.03 -27.91 13.58
N ARG A 535 14.08 -28.73 13.42
CA ARG A 535 15.42 -28.35 13.84
C ARG A 535 16.01 -27.20 13.02
N GLN A 536 15.74 -27.17 11.73
CA GLN A 536 16.22 -26.09 10.85
C GLN A 536 15.56 -24.75 11.21
N GLU A 537 14.24 -24.73 11.37
CA GLU A 537 13.50 -23.53 11.75
C GLU A 537 13.85 -23.04 13.16
N GLN A 538 14.05 -23.98 14.12
CA GLN A 538 14.57 -23.66 15.46
C GLN A 538 15.95 -23.01 15.40
N ASN A 539 16.84 -23.53 14.55
CA ASN A 539 18.17 -22.97 14.38
C ASN A 539 18.12 -21.60 13.69
N GLU A 540 17.22 -21.39 12.73
CA GLU A 540 17.02 -20.08 12.10
C GLU A 540 16.43 -19.05 13.06
N LEU A 541 15.43 -19.44 13.86
CA LEU A 541 14.88 -18.60 14.93
C LEU A 541 15.97 -18.24 15.95
N LYS A 542 16.80 -19.20 16.36
CA LYS A 542 17.91 -18.96 17.27
C LYS A 542 18.93 -17.99 16.66
N LYS A 543 19.30 -18.16 15.39
CA LYS A 543 20.19 -17.23 14.67
C LYS A 543 19.59 -15.83 14.53
N LYS A 544 18.28 -15.73 14.22
CA LYS A 544 17.57 -14.43 14.20
C LYS A 544 17.58 -13.77 15.58
N LEU A 545 17.31 -14.54 16.64
CA LEU A 545 17.35 -14.04 18.01
C LEU A 545 18.76 -13.58 18.41
N GLU A 546 19.77 -14.37 18.10
CA GLU A 546 21.18 -14.01 18.32
C GLU A 546 21.60 -12.78 17.52
N SER A 547 21.17 -12.65 16.26
CA SER A 547 21.45 -11.46 15.43
C SER A 547 20.72 -10.22 15.94
N LEU A 548 19.47 -10.35 16.42
CA LEU A 548 18.72 -9.27 17.06
C LEU A 548 19.34 -8.86 18.39
N GLN A 549 19.80 -9.82 19.20
CA GLN A 549 20.53 -9.55 20.43
C GLN A 549 21.87 -8.88 20.17
N LEU A 550 22.60 -9.28 19.12
CA LEU A 550 23.85 -8.64 18.70
C LEU A 550 23.63 -7.21 18.16
N LEU A 551 22.53 -6.97 17.43
CA LEU A 551 22.15 -5.63 16.94
C LEU A 551 21.71 -4.75 18.11
N SER A 552 20.90 -5.26 19.03
CA SER A 552 20.48 -4.53 20.22
C SER A 552 21.66 -4.24 21.16
N GLY A 553 22.57 -5.20 21.35
CA GLY A 553 23.79 -5.01 22.13
C GLY A 553 24.72 -3.97 21.53
N LYS A 554 24.97 -4.02 20.21
CA LYS A 554 25.78 -3.00 19.51
C LYS A 554 25.15 -1.61 19.53
N SER A 555 23.83 -1.53 19.37
CA SER A 555 23.10 -0.27 19.48
C SER A 555 23.14 0.28 20.92
N SER A 556 22.94 -0.58 21.92
CA SER A 556 23.03 -0.23 23.32
C SER A 556 24.44 0.23 23.72
N ASP A 557 25.48 -0.49 23.24
CA ASP A 557 26.89 -0.11 23.48
C ASP A 557 27.23 1.21 22.80
N LEU A 558 26.74 1.45 21.59
CA LEU A 558 26.95 2.71 20.88
C LEU A 558 26.26 3.88 21.61
N ILE A 559 25.03 3.71 22.01
CA ILE A 559 24.24 4.69 22.78
C ILE A 559 24.90 4.94 24.14
N HIS A 560 25.33 3.91 24.82
CA HIS A 560 26.03 4.00 26.11
C HIS A 560 27.36 4.77 25.96
N ASN A 561 28.17 4.43 24.97
CA ASN A 561 29.47 5.07 24.72
C ASN A 561 29.30 6.54 24.28
N LEU A 562 28.31 6.86 23.44
CA LEU A 562 27.96 8.22 23.09
C LEU A 562 27.44 8.98 24.31
N GLY A 563 26.59 8.38 25.13
CA GLY A 563 26.08 8.95 26.37
C GLY A 563 27.21 9.32 27.34
N ILE A 564 28.18 8.42 27.55
CA ILE A 564 29.37 8.68 28.36
C ILE A 564 30.20 9.82 27.79
N THR A 565 30.41 9.85 26.49
CA THR A 565 31.20 10.88 25.80
C THR A 565 30.53 12.26 25.96
N PHE A 566 29.23 12.37 25.71
CA PHE A 566 28.47 13.61 25.89
C PHE A 566 28.41 14.05 27.35
N THR A 567 28.28 13.11 28.29
CA THR A 567 28.31 13.42 29.73
C THR A 567 29.65 13.98 30.15
N LYS A 568 30.79 13.46 29.64
CA LYS A 568 32.14 13.99 29.88
C LYS A 568 32.31 15.39 29.29
N ILE A 569 31.82 15.61 28.07
CA ILE A 569 31.84 16.91 27.40
C ILE A 569 31.03 17.94 28.21
N SER A 570 29.81 17.54 28.63
CA SER A 570 28.92 18.38 29.45
C SER A 570 29.57 18.75 30.80
N ALA A 571 30.19 17.77 31.47
CA ALA A 571 30.91 18.01 32.73
C ALA A 571 32.14 18.97 32.54
N GLY A 572 32.85 18.83 31.40
CA GLY A 572 33.94 19.71 31.01
C GLY A 572 33.48 21.14 30.78
N ILE A 573 32.37 21.30 30.03
CA ILE A 573 31.74 22.61 29.78
C ILE A 573 31.23 23.22 31.08
N GLY A 574 30.59 22.43 31.97
CA GLY A 574 30.13 22.90 33.27
C GLY A 574 31.26 23.40 34.19
N LYS A 575 32.45 22.80 34.05
CA LYS A 575 33.67 23.28 34.73
C LYS A 575 34.18 24.61 34.19
N LEU A 576 34.20 24.77 32.86
CA LEU A 576 34.56 26.02 32.19
C LEU A 576 33.59 27.16 32.47
N LEU A 577 32.29 26.85 32.61
CA LEU A 577 31.25 27.81 32.98
C LEU A 577 31.39 28.36 34.41
N LYS A 578 31.94 27.54 35.32
CA LYS A 578 32.26 28.00 36.70
C LYS A 578 33.44 28.94 36.76
N ASP A 579 34.36 28.85 35.81
CA ASP A 579 35.60 29.64 35.78
C ASP A 579 35.50 30.94 34.94
N GLY A 580 34.38 31.18 34.25
CA GLY A 580 34.15 32.42 33.51
C GLY A 580 32.89 32.37 32.62
N SER A 581 32.10 33.42 32.69
CA SER A 581 30.86 33.55 31.93
C SER A 581 31.13 33.77 30.44
N ASN A 582 31.04 32.69 29.65
CA ASN A 582 31.03 32.79 28.19
C ASN A 582 29.72 32.18 27.66
N GLU A 583 28.85 33.01 27.10
CA GLU A 583 27.56 32.62 26.54
C GLU A 583 27.68 31.50 25.49
N THR A 584 28.79 31.48 24.74
CA THR A 584 29.07 30.42 23.76
C THR A 584 29.24 29.05 24.40
N ILE A 585 29.89 28.98 25.57
CA ILE A 585 30.09 27.71 26.31
C ILE A 585 28.76 27.22 26.89
N LYS A 586 27.90 28.13 27.33
CA LYS A 586 26.56 27.83 27.83
C LYS A 586 25.70 27.26 26.71
N GLY A 587 25.67 27.90 25.54
CA GLY A 587 24.94 27.37 24.36
C GLY A 587 25.48 26.05 23.88
N LEU A 588 26.78 25.76 23.99
CA LEU A 588 27.37 24.47 23.65
C LEU A 588 26.94 23.38 24.63
N ASN A 589 26.89 23.67 25.93
CA ASN A 589 26.40 22.75 26.96
C ASN A 589 24.91 22.38 26.71
N ASP A 590 24.08 23.39 26.40
CA ASP A 590 22.68 23.20 26.13
C ASP A 590 22.45 22.31 24.89
N ASN A 591 23.26 22.50 23.83
CA ASN A 591 23.25 21.65 22.63
C ASN A 591 23.71 20.21 22.93
N VAL A 592 24.68 20.01 23.81
CA VAL A 592 25.14 18.68 24.24
C VAL A 592 24.08 17.96 25.05
N GLN A 593 23.39 18.65 25.95
CA GLN A 593 22.28 18.09 26.72
C GLN A 593 21.09 17.72 25.81
N PHE A 594 20.81 18.54 24.82
CA PHE A 594 19.79 18.25 23.79
C PHE A 594 20.17 17.01 22.97
N ALA A 595 21.43 16.90 22.52
CA ALA A 595 21.91 15.74 21.76
C ALA A 595 21.85 14.43 22.59
N LEU A 596 22.16 14.49 23.89
CA LEU A 596 22.01 13.36 24.82
C LEU A 596 20.59 12.87 24.90
N ARG A 597 19.60 13.77 24.95
CA ARG A 597 18.18 13.39 24.94
C ARG A 597 17.74 12.81 23.62
N GLN A 598 18.13 13.42 22.50
CA GLN A 598 17.84 12.90 21.17
C GLN A 598 18.40 11.47 20.99
N ILE A 599 19.61 11.21 21.46
CA ILE A 599 20.23 9.88 21.41
C ILE A 599 19.44 8.87 22.27
N ASN A 600 19.01 9.28 23.47
CA ASN A 600 18.21 8.44 24.34
C ASN A 600 16.78 8.23 23.82
N SER A 601 16.22 9.19 23.06
CA SER A 601 14.90 9.10 22.44
C SER A 601 14.89 8.40 21.08
N THR A 602 15.98 8.45 20.30
CA THR A 602 16.06 7.83 18.96
C THR A 602 16.51 6.39 18.98
N GLY A 603 16.96 5.87 20.12
CA GLY A 603 17.39 4.46 20.27
C GLY A 603 16.26 3.45 20.30
N THR A 604 15.00 3.88 20.37
CA THR A 604 13.84 2.98 20.42
C THR A 604 13.00 3.11 19.15
N ASP A 605 13.11 2.12 18.28
CA ASP A 605 12.07 1.89 17.28
C ASP A 605 10.85 1.37 18.06
N PHE A 606 9.87 2.24 18.36
CA PHE A 606 8.69 1.92 19.18
C PHE A 606 7.91 0.68 18.73
N ALA A 607 8.17 0.19 17.53
CA ALA A 607 7.58 -1.04 17.00
C ALA A 607 8.07 -2.33 17.70
N PHE A 608 9.15 -2.27 18.50
CA PHE A 608 9.79 -3.45 19.09
C PHE A 608 9.89 -3.47 20.62
N VAL A 609 9.51 -2.38 21.29
CA VAL A 609 9.53 -2.32 22.77
C VAL A 609 8.12 -2.63 23.29
N GLN A 610 7.97 -3.76 23.99
CA GLN A 610 6.76 -3.98 24.79
C GLN A 610 6.82 -3.00 25.97
N PRO A 611 5.82 -2.10 26.14
CA PRO A 611 5.82 -1.16 27.24
C PRO A 611 5.68 -1.91 28.57
N GLU A 612 6.49 -1.54 29.55
CA GLU A 612 6.34 -2.03 30.93
C GLU A 612 5.32 -1.16 31.65
N LEU A 613 4.03 -1.51 31.51
CA LEU A 613 2.94 -0.75 32.10
C LEU A 613 2.96 -0.83 33.62
N GLU A 614 2.92 0.32 34.28
CA GLU A 614 2.85 0.48 35.72
C GLU A 614 1.70 1.43 36.12
N LYS A 615 1.15 1.20 37.30
CA LYS A 615 0.03 1.98 37.84
C LYS A 615 0.56 3.20 38.57
N VAL A 616 0.56 4.35 37.90
CA VAL A 616 1.16 5.57 38.41
C VAL A 616 0.10 6.61 38.78
N ASN A 617 0.43 7.43 39.79
CA ASN A 617 -0.35 8.60 40.11
C ASN A 617 -0.06 9.71 39.07
N VAL A 618 -1.12 10.26 38.46
CA VAL A 618 -1.03 11.24 37.37
C VAL A 618 -0.34 12.51 37.82
N TYR A 619 -0.78 13.07 38.96
CA TYR A 619 -0.23 14.32 39.50
C TYR A 619 1.26 14.20 39.82
N ASP A 620 1.65 13.17 40.57
CA ASP A 620 3.05 12.95 40.93
C ASP A 620 3.94 12.72 39.71
N THR A 621 3.44 12.06 38.68
CA THR A 621 4.18 11.79 37.45
C THR A 621 4.40 13.07 36.66
N LEU A 622 3.38 13.89 36.48
CA LEU A 622 3.48 15.20 35.85
C LEU A 622 4.40 16.13 36.61
N MET A 623 4.29 16.20 37.94
CA MET A 623 5.17 17.03 38.80
C MET A 623 6.63 16.61 38.73
N ARG A 624 6.94 15.31 38.62
CA ARG A 624 8.30 14.82 38.41
C ARG A 624 8.84 15.22 37.04
N TYR A 625 8.00 15.14 36.03
CA TYR A 625 8.36 15.57 34.69
C TYR A 625 8.66 17.07 34.63
N ILE A 626 7.79 17.93 35.16
CA ILE A 626 7.97 19.39 35.19
C ILE A 626 9.26 19.79 35.92
N LYS A 627 9.52 19.21 37.09
CA LYS A 627 10.79 19.45 37.83
C LYS A 627 12.03 19.06 37.02
N GLY A 628 11.91 17.97 36.22
CA GLY A 628 12.93 17.59 35.25
C GLY A 628 13.12 18.66 34.19
N TRP A 629 12.02 19.12 33.60
CA TRP A 629 12.02 20.13 32.53
C TRP A 629 12.63 21.48 32.98
N ASP A 630 12.31 21.97 34.16
CA ASP A 630 12.88 23.23 34.73
C ASP A 630 14.40 23.19 34.84
N ASN A 631 15.00 22.03 35.05
CA ASN A 631 16.45 21.86 35.14
C ASN A 631 17.15 21.88 33.76
N PHE A 632 16.41 21.87 32.67
CA PHE A 632 16.96 21.74 31.31
C PHE A 632 17.36 23.06 30.66
N GLY A 633 17.02 24.20 31.26
CA GLY A 633 17.50 25.52 30.79
C GLY A 633 16.77 26.09 29.56
N TYR A 634 15.73 25.46 29.05
CA TYR A 634 14.86 26.05 28.02
C TYR A 634 13.83 26.98 28.68
N LYS A 635 14.19 28.24 28.87
CA LYS A 635 13.26 29.26 29.41
C LYS A 635 12.49 29.97 28.29
N THR A 636 11.98 29.29 27.30
CA THR A 636 11.15 29.90 26.26
C THR A 636 9.74 30.19 26.73
N PHE A 637 9.29 29.50 27.76
CA PHE A 637 7.96 29.65 28.40
C PHE A 637 8.00 29.26 29.87
N ASP A 638 7.05 29.78 30.64
CA ASP A 638 6.78 29.33 32.01
C ASP A 638 5.69 28.27 32.01
N ILE A 639 5.85 27.23 32.84
CA ILE A 639 4.80 26.23 33.07
C ILE A 639 3.96 26.69 34.26
N LEU A 640 2.67 26.87 34.02
CA LEU A 640 1.72 27.22 35.06
C LEU A 640 1.47 26.03 36.01
N PRO A 641 1.01 26.28 37.26
CA PRO A 641 0.62 25.19 38.14
C PRO A 641 -0.38 24.24 37.49
N ILE A 642 -0.21 22.93 37.69
CA ILE A 642 -1.12 21.92 37.16
C ILE A 642 -2.52 22.14 37.72
N LYS A 643 -3.51 22.19 36.88
CA LYS A 643 -4.91 22.30 37.27
C LYS A 643 -5.54 20.90 37.29
N MET A 644 -5.89 20.40 38.44
CA MET A 644 -6.52 19.10 38.66
C MET A 644 -8.02 19.28 38.87
N GLU A 645 -8.84 18.79 37.92
CA GLU A 645 -10.30 18.69 38.08
C GLU A 645 -10.74 17.27 38.52
N VAL A 646 -9.75 16.40 38.78
CA VAL A 646 -9.92 15.06 39.34
C VAL A 646 -9.17 14.95 40.66
N SER A 647 -9.40 13.86 41.39
CA SER A 647 -8.67 13.61 42.65
C SER A 647 -7.17 13.49 42.44
N ASP A 648 -6.36 14.07 43.34
CA ASP A 648 -4.91 13.93 43.33
C ASP A 648 -4.42 12.46 43.40
N ASP A 649 -5.27 11.54 43.90
CA ASP A 649 -4.99 10.10 43.93
C ASP A 649 -5.32 9.34 42.63
N THR A 650 -5.74 10.04 41.58
CA THR A 650 -6.07 9.46 40.26
C THR A 650 -4.89 8.71 39.66
N LYS A 651 -5.12 7.47 39.23
CA LYS A 651 -4.10 6.59 38.64
C LYS A 651 -4.48 6.14 37.26
N VAL A 652 -3.45 6.07 36.39
CA VAL A 652 -3.49 5.49 35.06
C VAL A 652 -2.45 4.38 34.96
N GLU A 653 -2.58 3.50 33.97
CA GLU A 653 -1.62 2.42 33.70
C GLU A 653 -0.82 2.77 32.47
N ILE A 654 0.46 3.12 32.65
CA ILE A 654 1.35 3.62 31.61
C ILE A 654 2.78 3.13 31.86
N ASP A 655 3.60 3.17 30.79
CA ASP A 655 5.06 3.15 30.90
C ASP A 655 5.56 4.58 31.11
N THR A 656 6.14 4.86 32.28
CA THR A 656 6.56 6.22 32.66
C THR A 656 7.61 6.80 31.70
N THR A 657 8.51 5.98 31.15
CA THR A 657 9.55 6.44 30.18
C THR A 657 8.93 6.84 28.86
N LEU A 658 8.02 6.02 28.32
CA LEU A 658 7.28 6.35 27.10
C LEU A 658 6.38 7.57 27.30
N PHE A 659 5.74 7.68 28.44
CA PHE A 659 4.91 8.85 28.75
C PHE A 659 5.72 10.14 28.80
N TYR A 660 6.92 10.13 29.40
CA TYR A 660 7.82 11.30 29.36
C TYR A 660 8.27 11.62 27.93
N THR A 661 8.51 10.61 27.11
CA THR A 661 8.81 10.84 25.68
C THR A 661 7.65 11.50 24.93
N LEU A 662 6.41 11.10 25.23
CA LEU A 662 5.20 11.73 24.68
C LEU A 662 5.12 13.20 25.09
N LEU A 663 5.34 13.50 26.37
CA LEU A 663 5.37 14.87 26.88
C LEU A 663 6.48 15.70 26.23
N ASP A 664 7.68 15.13 26.11
CA ASP A 664 8.81 15.78 25.41
C ASP A 664 8.45 16.20 23.98
N CYS A 665 7.76 15.34 23.23
CA CYS A 665 7.31 15.70 21.87
C CYS A 665 6.38 16.91 21.87
N ILE A 666 5.44 16.99 22.81
CA ILE A 666 4.48 18.11 22.90
C ILE A 666 5.18 19.40 23.35
N PHE A 667 6.05 19.34 24.38
CA PHE A 667 6.76 20.49 24.93
C PHE A 667 7.80 21.03 23.92
N ILE A 668 8.47 20.16 23.18
CA ILE A 668 9.38 20.55 22.10
C ILE A 668 8.61 21.24 20.98
N ASN A 669 7.43 20.77 20.63
CA ASN A 669 6.57 21.43 19.66
C ASN A 669 6.18 22.85 20.12
N ALA A 670 5.77 23.03 21.39
CA ALA A 670 5.48 24.33 21.94
C ALA A 670 6.71 25.26 21.86
N HIS A 671 7.91 24.77 22.26
CA HIS A 671 9.15 25.52 22.17
C HIS A 671 9.51 25.93 20.75
N GLN A 672 9.43 25.02 19.78
CA GLN A 672 9.92 25.22 18.42
C GLN A 672 8.93 25.96 17.52
N HIS A 673 7.68 25.57 17.59
CA HIS A 673 6.63 26.03 16.69
C HIS A 673 5.67 27.01 17.36
N GLY A 674 5.26 26.74 18.61
CA GLY A 674 4.43 27.66 19.37
C GLY A 674 5.15 28.97 19.63
N PHE A 675 6.36 28.91 20.17
CA PHE A 675 7.11 30.08 20.60
C PHE A 675 8.30 30.45 19.70
N ASN A 676 8.51 29.74 18.57
CA ASN A 676 9.58 30.01 17.61
C ASN A 676 10.98 30.11 18.25
N LYS A 677 11.25 29.36 19.33
CA LYS A 677 12.48 29.40 20.13
C LYS A 677 12.79 30.77 20.76
N ARG A 678 11.80 31.66 20.89
CA ARG A 678 11.97 32.98 21.46
C ARG A 678 11.57 32.98 22.93
N GLU A 679 12.46 33.49 23.76
CA GLU A 679 12.19 33.73 25.19
C GLU A 679 11.30 34.97 25.33
N ASN A 680 10.10 34.78 25.92
CA ASN A 680 9.20 35.89 26.25
C ASN A 680 8.49 35.52 27.57
N PRO A 681 8.48 36.44 28.57
CA PRO A 681 7.76 36.24 29.85
C PRO A 681 6.25 35.97 29.70
N GLU A 682 5.67 36.37 28.57
CA GLU A 682 4.23 36.15 28.26
C GLU A 682 3.98 34.75 27.77
N ASN A 683 4.99 33.97 27.37
CA ASN A 683 4.86 32.60 26.89
C ASN A 683 4.51 31.66 28.06
N LYS A 684 3.38 30.98 27.98
CA LYS A 684 2.87 30.11 29.02
C LYS A 684 2.48 28.75 28.46
N VAL A 685 2.73 27.72 29.28
CA VAL A 685 2.19 26.38 29.07
C VAL A 685 1.34 26.03 30.27
N LEU A 686 0.11 25.56 30.04
CA LEU A 686 -0.84 25.14 31.05
C LEU A 686 -1.07 23.62 30.92
N ILE A 687 -1.14 22.92 32.04
CA ILE A 687 -1.51 21.51 32.10
C ILE A 687 -2.78 21.39 32.91
N GLU A 688 -3.81 20.83 32.29
CA GLU A 688 -5.11 20.54 32.92
C GLU A 688 -5.38 19.05 32.92
N VAL A 689 -5.91 18.51 34.02
CA VAL A 689 -6.26 17.09 34.16
C VAL A 689 -7.70 16.99 34.61
N GLU A 690 -8.54 16.37 33.78
CA GLU A 690 -9.96 16.21 34.07
C GLU A 690 -10.47 14.83 33.67
N GLY A 691 -11.65 14.44 34.21
CA GLY A 691 -12.36 13.24 33.82
C GLY A 691 -13.28 13.52 32.64
N VAL A 692 -13.18 12.72 31.56
CA VAL A 692 -14.02 12.84 30.37
C VAL A 692 -14.64 11.50 30.00
N ALA A 693 -15.86 11.55 29.45
CA ALA A 693 -16.53 10.40 28.84
C ALA A 693 -16.41 10.51 27.32
N TYR A 694 -15.84 9.50 26.67
CA TYR A 694 -15.66 9.45 25.22
C TYR A 694 -16.10 8.07 24.71
N LYS A 695 -17.05 8.03 23.75
CA LYS A 695 -17.60 6.79 23.16
C LYS A 695 -18.08 5.76 24.22
N GLU A 696 -18.78 6.23 25.24
CA GLU A 696 -19.34 5.43 26.35
C GLU A 696 -18.31 4.95 27.41
N ASP A 697 -17.01 5.21 27.22
CA ASP A 697 -15.96 4.87 28.19
C ASP A 697 -15.42 6.12 28.90
N ASN A 698 -14.87 5.93 30.09
CA ASN A 698 -14.31 7.00 30.94
C ASN A 698 -12.79 7.08 30.78
N TYR A 699 -12.29 8.30 30.55
CA TYR A 699 -10.88 8.61 30.39
C TYR A 699 -10.43 9.73 31.32
N ILE A 700 -9.12 9.79 31.57
CA ILE A 700 -8.47 10.99 32.10
C ILE A 700 -7.90 11.76 30.92
N ARG A 701 -8.37 12.97 30.70
CA ARG A 701 -7.83 13.92 29.74
C ARG A 701 -6.70 14.71 30.39
N ILE A 702 -5.52 14.68 29.79
CA ILE A 702 -4.38 15.52 30.12
C ILE A 702 -4.24 16.52 28.98
N GLY A 703 -4.75 17.72 29.17
CA GLY A 703 -4.67 18.83 28.24
C GLY A 703 -3.38 19.62 28.46
N ILE A 704 -2.55 19.76 27.43
CA ILE A 704 -1.31 20.52 27.46
C ILE A 704 -1.47 21.68 26.47
N SER A 705 -1.70 22.87 27.01
CA SER A 705 -2.03 24.08 26.28
C SER A 705 -0.85 25.04 26.23
N ASN A 706 -0.61 25.68 25.08
CA ASN A 706 0.33 26.76 24.96
C ASN A 706 -0.35 27.99 24.32
N ASN A 707 0.03 29.19 24.74
CA ASN A 707 -0.47 30.44 24.20
C ASN A 707 0.42 31.01 23.08
N GLY A 708 1.08 30.14 22.33
CA GLY A 708 1.93 30.49 21.23
C GLY A 708 1.18 30.60 19.89
N ASN A 709 1.88 30.36 18.80
CA ASN A 709 1.27 30.37 17.48
C ASN A 709 0.23 29.26 17.34
N PRO A 710 -0.92 29.52 16.70
CA PRO A 710 -1.91 28.50 16.38
C PRO A 710 -1.35 27.51 15.35
N LEU A 711 -2.10 26.43 15.10
CA LEU A 711 -1.81 25.54 13.98
C LEU A 711 -2.00 26.27 12.65
N PRO A 712 -1.28 25.86 11.59
CA PRO A 712 -1.54 26.37 10.24
C PRO A 712 -2.99 26.13 9.81
N ASP A 713 -3.58 27.07 9.04
CA ASP A 713 -4.90 26.91 8.48
C ASP A 713 -5.04 25.56 7.75
N ASN A 714 -6.12 24.82 8.02
CA ASN A 714 -6.39 23.47 7.51
C ASN A 714 -5.47 22.34 7.99
N PHE A 715 -4.69 22.54 9.06
CA PHE A 715 -3.88 21.50 9.68
C PHE A 715 -4.69 20.80 10.78
N SER A 716 -5.06 19.54 10.55
CA SER A 716 -5.88 18.71 11.43
C SER A 716 -5.07 17.85 12.39
N VAL A 717 -5.71 17.24 13.37
CA VAL A 717 -5.10 16.22 14.22
C VAL A 717 -4.54 15.05 13.39
N ARG A 718 -5.19 14.70 12.29
CA ARG A 718 -4.71 13.65 11.37
C ARG A 718 -3.42 14.02 10.66
N ASP A 719 -3.26 15.30 10.32
CA ASP A 719 -2.02 15.80 9.73
C ASP A 719 -0.89 15.82 10.76
N PHE A 720 -1.22 16.17 12.01
CA PHE A 720 -0.26 16.13 13.11
C PHE A 720 0.32 14.73 13.35
N VAL A 721 -0.50 13.69 13.28
CA VAL A 721 -0.07 12.30 13.54
C VAL A 721 0.48 11.60 12.29
N ALA A 722 0.32 12.16 11.09
CA ALA A 722 0.82 11.57 9.86
C ALA A 722 2.36 11.67 9.80
N ARG A 723 3.04 10.53 9.74
CA ARG A 723 4.50 10.47 9.70
C ARG A 723 5.07 11.18 8.47
N GLY A 724 5.95 12.14 8.68
CA GLY A 724 6.61 12.91 7.62
C GLY A 724 5.82 14.15 7.17
N VAL A 725 4.68 14.44 7.77
CA VAL A 725 3.96 15.71 7.55
C VAL A 725 4.57 16.77 8.47
N VAL A 726 5.07 17.83 7.86
CA VAL A 726 5.69 18.96 8.56
C VAL A 726 4.98 20.25 8.20
N GLY A 727 4.73 21.10 9.18
CA GLY A 727 4.25 22.47 8.91
C GLY A 727 5.30 23.24 8.09
N ILE A 728 4.85 24.22 7.32
CA ILE A 728 5.58 24.92 6.24
C ILE A 728 6.94 25.52 6.66
N ASN A 729 7.21 25.68 7.96
CA ASN A 729 8.44 26.26 8.49
C ASN A 729 9.29 25.28 9.32
N SER A 730 9.03 23.97 9.24
CA SER A 730 9.74 22.98 10.05
C SER A 730 10.96 22.43 9.32
N SER A 731 12.11 22.45 9.97
CA SER A 731 13.35 21.79 9.53
C SER A 731 13.49 20.37 10.04
N GLN A 732 12.44 19.76 10.58
CA GLN A 732 12.43 18.41 11.20
C GLN A 732 11.58 17.41 10.40
N ASP A 733 11.83 16.12 10.65
CA ASP A 733 11.30 15.00 9.85
C ASP A 733 9.80 14.67 10.07
N GLY A 734 9.01 15.50 10.80
CA GLY A 734 7.58 15.28 11.04
C GLY A 734 7.25 13.96 11.78
N ILE A 735 8.10 13.54 12.70
CA ILE A 735 7.97 12.23 13.40
C ILE A 735 7.30 12.40 14.77
N GLY A 736 7.34 13.59 15.36
CA GLY A 736 6.89 13.85 16.74
C GLY A 736 5.41 13.52 16.97
N GLY A 737 4.53 13.92 16.06
CA GLY A 737 3.09 13.63 16.16
C GLY A 737 2.75 12.14 16.04
N ASP A 738 3.41 11.43 15.12
CA ASP A 738 3.31 9.97 14.98
C ASP A 738 3.71 9.24 16.28
N HIS A 739 4.77 9.72 16.96
CA HIS A 739 5.19 9.18 18.25
C HIS A 739 4.16 9.42 19.35
N VAL A 740 3.62 10.64 19.46
CA VAL A 740 2.57 10.97 20.45
C VAL A 740 1.38 10.04 20.30
N CYS A 741 0.90 9.86 19.07
CA CYS A 741 -0.24 8.99 18.76
C CYS A 741 0.05 7.51 19.10
N LYS A 742 1.19 6.97 18.66
CA LYS A 742 1.56 5.58 18.93
C LYS A 742 1.72 5.28 20.41
N ILE A 743 2.32 6.19 21.17
CA ILE A 743 2.49 6.03 22.61
C ILE A 743 1.13 6.08 23.32
N ALA A 744 0.26 7.03 22.96
CA ALA A 744 -1.10 7.10 23.53
C ALA A 744 -1.89 5.81 23.26
N HIS A 745 -1.82 5.28 22.03
CA HIS A 745 -2.46 4.01 21.67
C HIS A 745 -1.88 2.80 22.42
N HIS A 746 -0.57 2.79 22.70
CA HIS A 746 0.03 1.74 23.55
C HIS A 746 -0.54 1.71 24.96
N PHE A 747 -0.99 2.85 25.46
CA PHE A 747 -1.67 2.95 26.76
C PHE A 747 -3.18 2.71 26.66
N GLY A 748 -3.70 2.35 25.47
CA GLY A 748 -5.15 2.20 25.22
C GLY A 748 -5.89 3.54 25.15
N GLY A 749 -5.17 4.63 24.97
CA GLY A 749 -5.68 6.00 24.91
C GLY A 749 -5.79 6.57 23.50
N PHE A 750 -6.11 7.86 23.43
CA PHE A 750 -6.29 8.63 22.20
C PHE A 750 -5.64 10.01 22.32
N ILE A 751 -5.50 10.70 21.21
CA ILE A 751 -5.10 12.11 21.18
C ILE A 751 -6.13 12.93 20.41
N SER A 752 -6.26 14.21 20.79
CA SER A 752 -6.98 15.22 20.02
C SER A 752 -6.27 16.57 20.14
N ILE A 753 -6.64 17.52 19.30
CA ILE A 753 -6.08 18.87 19.32
C ILE A 753 -7.24 19.85 19.30
N ASP A 754 -7.25 20.79 20.25
CA ASP A 754 -8.17 21.92 20.28
C ASP A 754 -7.36 23.19 20.02
N ASP A 755 -7.76 23.94 18.99
CA ASP A 755 -7.13 25.21 18.60
C ASP A 755 -8.17 26.31 18.76
N ASP A 756 -8.27 26.88 19.95
CA ASP A 756 -9.09 28.06 20.18
C ASP A 756 -8.24 29.33 20.05
N SER A 757 -8.87 30.49 19.92
CA SER A 757 -8.20 31.75 19.55
C SER A 757 -7.09 32.21 20.48
N GLU A 758 -6.96 31.66 21.67
CA GLU A 758 -5.97 32.05 22.67
C GLU A 758 -4.97 30.94 23.03
N TRP A 759 -5.38 29.67 22.94
CA TRP A 759 -4.59 28.53 23.37
C TRP A 759 -4.67 27.36 22.39
N LEU A 760 -3.52 26.81 22.03
CA LEU A 760 -3.42 25.55 21.29
C LEU A 760 -3.22 24.41 22.30
N THR A 761 -4.19 23.50 22.38
CA THR A 761 -4.22 22.41 23.36
C THR A 761 -4.04 21.04 22.71
N PHE A 762 -3.04 20.30 23.17
CA PHE A 762 -2.85 18.89 22.84
C PHE A 762 -3.44 18.04 23.97
N ASN A 763 -4.47 17.26 23.66
CA ASN A 763 -5.14 16.40 24.62
C ASN A 763 -4.68 14.96 24.49
N VAL A 764 -4.30 14.36 25.62
CA VAL A 764 -3.98 12.94 25.74
C VAL A 764 -5.05 12.32 26.64
N LEU A 765 -5.85 11.42 26.07
CA LEU A 765 -6.90 10.68 26.79
C LEU A 765 -6.34 9.32 27.18
N LEU A 766 -6.30 9.02 28.49
CA LEU A 766 -5.81 7.74 29.01
C LEU A 766 -6.93 7.01 29.74
N PRO A 767 -7.05 5.67 29.60
CA PRO A 767 -8.03 4.89 30.35
C PRO A 767 -7.84 5.07 31.86
N VAL A 768 -8.94 5.21 32.58
CA VAL A 768 -8.93 5.36 34.04
C VAL A 768 -8.62 4.00 34.70
N TYR A 769 -7.57 3.94 35.52
CA TYR A 769 -7.30 2.78 36.34
C TYR A 769 -7.95 2.90 37.73
N LEU A 770 -7.76 4.04 38.37
CA LEU A 770 -8.31 4.35 39.70
C LEU A 770 -8.58 5.85 39.80
N THR A 771 -9.78 6.20 40.25
CA THR A 771 -10.16 7.58 40.61
C THR A 771 -11.14 7.56 41.77
N SER A 772 -11.45 8.73 42.35
CA SER A 772 -12.46 8.81 43.43
C SER A 772 -13.88 8.59 42.88
N ASN A 773 -14.78 8.04 43.69
CA ASN A 773 -16.17 7.83 43.32
C ASN A 773 -16.94 9.14 43.01
N ASP A 774 -16.40 10.29 43.41
CA ASP A 774 -16.99 11.62 43.19
C ASP A 774 -16.48 12.31 41.90
N THR A 775 -15.62 11.64 41.12
CA THR A 775 -15.11 12.20 39.86
C THR A 775 -16.25 12.39 38.86
N LYS A 776 -16.43 13.63 38.44
CA LYS A 776 -17.39 13.97 37.37
C LYS A 776 -16.70 13.80 36.02
N TYR A 777 -17.34 13.05 35.11
CA TYR A 777 -16.92 12.89 33.75
C TYR A 777 -17.76 13.82 32.85
N ILE A 778 -17.08 14.66 32.10
CA ILE A 778 -17.70 15.60 31.14
C ILE A 778 -17.75 14.91 29.78
N GLU A 779 -18.85 15.00 29.06
CA GLU A 779 -18.97 14.45 27.72
C GLU A 779 -17.96 15.16 26.79
N TYR A 780 -17.14 14.36 26.08
CA TYR A 780 -16.05 14.87 25.27
C TYR A 780 -16.38 14.70 23.79
N GLU A 781 -16.69 15.81 23.11
CA GLU A 781 -17.03 15.87 21.69
C GLU A 781 -15.86 16.47 20.90
N CYS A 782 -14.85 15.66 20.58
CA CYS A 782 -13.75 16.09 19.72
C CYS A 782 -13.32 14.95 18.80
N GLU A 783 -12.70 15.29 17.68
CA GLU A 783 -12.10 14.29 16.80
C GLU A 783 -10.83 13.74 17.47
N CYS A 784 -10.91 12.50 17.97
CA CYS A 784 -9.78 11.77 18.54
C CYS A 784 -9.19 10.79 17.52
N VAL A 785 -7.86 10.68 17.53
CA VAL A 785 -7.07 9.77 16.69
C VAL A 785 -6.25 8.82 17.58
#